data_e51ed33cd2bee71dd2a0c77617fb4385
#
_entry.id   e51ed33cd2bee71dd2a0c77617fb4385
#
_cell.length_a   1.000
_cell.length_b   1.000
_cell.length_c   1.000
_cell.angle_alpha   90.00
_cell.angle_beta   90.00
_cell.angle_gamma   90.00
#
_symmetry.space_group_name_H-M   'P 1'
#
loop_
_entity.id
_entity.type
_entity.pdbx_description
1 polymer ?
#
loop_
_entity_poly.entity_id
_entity_poly.type
_entity_poly.pdbx_seq_one_letter_code
_entity_poly.pdbx_strand_id
1 'polypeptide(L)'
;MKQLIKFTACAAICLTAFAYASLASSHREAPLISNDPLADNTDLYAFRSPCDTNKVVLIANYIPFEHPAGGPNYYNFGTGIRYEIHIDNNTETVGDDIVYRFTFTQVNEDPTTFFNIRLGKQNLKDTYICEKSTDGGKTFSIIVSSGMVPPNNIGPRSIENTTVGLGKTYDELMTAAIATATTGEKIFCGPVDDPFFVDLGGAFDVGNFRPQGRDGLAKFNCHSIVIEAPIKCLQKNGKTTAAAYDILDPDFIIGVYASASRQQIATFDSATGTNIYSGDWVQVSRLGMPLTNEVVIPVGMKDKWNASASADDIQFAGYFKNPELALYMDDSQFGGAVPGLAQLRIQTKSLGAFDFRNGKPGLYSLKGTPAVAGTALAEDAFGDLLLPDDHSPRAVDLLPIFYTGVPNLAPYQLATGKPDGSPLSPGKPFINNFLPTLEDRLRLNMAVPPTPRNSADFSSLGIIQAAALGLTDPRFNTSAVLQFIPNMDGFPNGRRLEDDVTTSELQAVSGVALAAIGLWYDDYTVGSTPSPLTPYFLNVFTFTAGVTQNDTTLKSCFPYEQTPWRGFVGKEYKGPNTSLVVKIRKFLLRILHGNNVQLQWQVEDQVNVSHYEIERSTDAKNYVKMGEVRANSKFSEYEYTDMVPVLTKINYYRVKEVDNDGKYIYTQVRFAKFDVSVLTVSPNPATSYITINSTIENVQVSIFDIAGKRVLVQKLNGTSQQVPVSSLPKGIYTIIAEDKGQKVDSKKIVIQ
;
A
#
# COMPACT_ATOMS: atom_id res chain seq x y z
N MET A 1 39.50 39.69 21.83
CA MET A 1 39.36 38.23 21.77
C MET A 1 38.08 37.68 22.42
N LYS A 2 37.70 38.00 23.65
CA LYS A 2 36.49 37.48 24.31
C LYS A 2 35.15 37.95 23.68
N GLN A 3 35.08 39.10 23.04
CA GLN A 3 33.90 39.56 22.34
C GLN A 3 33.76 38.96 20.91
N LEU A 4 34.89 38.69 20.26
CA LEU A 4 34.87 38.03 18.93
C LEU A 4 34.41 36.57 19.02
N ILE A 5 34.80 35.86 20.08
CA ILE A 5 34.37 34.48 20.34
C ILE A 5 32.87 34.38 20.68
N LYS A 6 32.31 35.40 21.35
CA LYS A 6 30.84 35.43 21.59
C LYS A 6 30.03 35.71 20.32
N PHE A 7 30.55 36.54 19.41
CA PHE A 7 29.89 36.80 18.13
C PHE A 7 29.93 35.58 17.18
N THR A 8 31.08 34.87 17.18
CA THR A 8 31.23 33.64 16.38
C THR A 8 30.35 32.48 16.94
N ALA A 9 30.23 32.39 18.26
CA ALA A 9 29.38 31.37 18.91
C ALA A 9 27.87 31.67 18.68
N CYS A 10 27.42 32.93 18.74
CA CYS A 10 26.05 33.31 18.41
C CYS A 10 25.77 33.16 16.91
N ALA A 11 26.71 33.46 16.01
CA ALA A 11 26.54 33.24 14.58
C ALA A 11 26.50 31.75 14.22
N ALA A 12 27.28 30.91 14.90
CA ALA A 12 27.23 29.45 14.75
C ALA A 12 25.91 28.87 15.29
N ILE A 13 25.37 29.38 16.40
CA ILE A 13 24.08 28.94 16.96
C ILE A 13 22.90 29.45 16.10
N CYS A 14 23.01 30.64 15.49
CA CYS A 14 22.00 31.11 14.53
C CYS A 14 22.06 30.37 13.18
N LEU A 15 23.22 29.86 12.76
CA LEU A 15 23.35 29.07 11.53
C LEU A 15 22.89 27.62 11.70
N THR A 16 22.81 27.11 12.93
CA THR A 16 22.26 25.76 13.21
C THR A 16 20.76 25.76 13.51
N ALA A 17 20.11 26.92 13.62
CA ALA A 17 18.68 27.03 13.90
C ALA A 17 17.81 27.22 12.62
N PHE A 18 18.39 27.19 11.42
CA PHE A 18 17.67 27.32 10.14
C PHE A 18 17.73 26.08 9.24
N ALA A 19 17.84 24.89 9.83
CA ALA A 19 17.81 23.64 9.06
C ALA A 19 16.65 22.72 9.49
N TYR A 20 15.45 23.27 9.60
CA TYR A 20 14.23 22.47 9.55
C TYR A 20 13.39 22.96 8.37
N ALA A 21 13.92 22.77 7.17
CA ALA A 21 13.07 22.63 6.00
C ALA A 21 12.50 21.21 6.06
N SER A 22 11.25 21.07 6.45
CA SER A 22 10.48 19.84 6.30
C SER A 22 10.42 19.53 4.81
N LEU A 23 11.24 18.61 4.35
CA LEU A 23 11.17 18.06 3.00
C LEU A 23 10.10 16.98 3.03
N ALA A 24 9.10 17.16 2.24
CA ALA A 24 7.92 16.31 2.15
C ALA A 24 7.88 15.63 0.79
N SER A 25 7.31 14.44 0.74
CA SER A 25 7.17 13.56 -0.41
C SER A 25 5.83 13.73 -1.08
N SER A 26 5.77 13.41 -2.38
CA SER A 26 4.59 13.43 -3.26
C SER A 26 3.87 14.77 -3.29
N HIS A 27 4.12 15.50 -2.33
CA HIS A 27 3.63 16.79 -1.98
C HIS A 27 4.84 17.72 -1.96
N ARG A 28 4.96 18.60 -2.97
CA ARG A 28 6.08 19.53 -3.15
C ARG A 28 7.41 18.82 -3.52
N GLU A 29 7.31 17.78 -4.36
CA GLU A 29 8.40 16.86 -4.68
C GLU A 29 9.57 17.47 -5.47
N ALA A 30 9.35 18.59 -6.17
CA ALA A 30 10.36 19.24 -6.98
C ALA A 30 10.63 20.68 -6.52
N PRO A 31 11.84 21.22 -6.72
CA PRO A 31 12.22 22.54 -6.25
C PRO A 31 11.33 23.68 -6.74
N LEU A 32 10.93 23.68 -8.02
CA LEU A 32 10.06 24.73 -8.57
C LEU A 32 8.62 24.55 -8.11
N ILE A 33 8.07 23.34 -8.19
CA ILE A 33 6.67 23.10 -7.82
C ILE A 33 6.43 23.31 -6.32
N SER A 34 7.43 23.10 -5.48
CA SER A 34 7.33 23.37 -4.05
C SER A 34 7.03 24.84 -3.71
N ASN A 35 7.29 25.75 -4.65
CA ASN A 35 6.97 27.18 -4.56
C ASN A 35 5.66 27.55 -5.28
N ASP A 36 4.99 26.59 -5.92
CA ASP A 36 3.74 26.77 -6.64
C ASP A 36 2.68 25.73 -6.22
N PRO A 37 2.27 25.72 -4.95
CA PRO A 37 1.42 24.67 -4.40
C PRO A 37 0.05 24.55 -5.07
N LEU A 38 -0.45 25.61 -5.73
CA LEU A 38 -1.74 25.54 -6.42
C LEU A 38 -1.68 24.69 -7.70
N ALA A 39 -0.50 24.53 -8.31
CA ALA A 39 -0.30 23.70 -9.49
C ALA A 39 0.28 22.32 -9.16
N ASP A 40 0.60 22.05 -7.90
CA ASP A 40 1.26 20.84 -7.43
C ASP A 40 0.29 19.67 -7.46
N ASN A 41 0.53 18.69 -8.36
CA ASN A 41 -0.25 17.46 -8.47
C ASN A 41 0.33 16.41 -7.52
N THR A 42 -0.39 16.08 -6.49
CA THR A 42 0.11 15.27 -5.37
C THR A 42 -0.12 13.77 -5.56
N ASP A 43 -1.28 13.39 -6.09
CA ASP A 43 -1.67 11.99 -6.26
C ASP A 43 -2.56 11.79 -7.48
N LEU A 44 -2.43 10.59 -8.07
CA LEU A 44 -3.32 10.09 -9.10
C LEU A 44 -3.81 8.69 -8.72
N TYR A 45 -5.12 8.48 -8.86
CA TYR A 45 -5.74 7.17 -8.69
C TYR A 45 -6.58 6.83 -9.91
N ALA A 46 -6.55 5.57 -10.31
CA ALA A 46 -7.39 5.03 -11.38
C ALA A 46 -7.81 3.61 -11.02
N PHE A 47 -9.11 3.38 -10.88
CA PHE A 47 -9.63 2.06 -10.51
C PHE A 47 -11.05 1.85 -11.03
N ARG A 48 -11.42 0.60 -11.23
CA ARG A 48 -12.80 0.25 -11.56
C ARG A 48 -13.69 0.45 -10.33
N SER A 49 -14.81 1.16 -10.52
CA SER A 49 -15.71 1.52 -9.42
C SER A 49 -16.23 0.29 -8.67
N PRO A 50 -16.06 0.18 -7.35
CA PRO A 50 -16.67 -0.90 -6.57
C PRO A 50 -18.18 -0.72 -6.38
N CYS A 51 -18.70 0.50 -6.55
CA CYS A 51 -20.10 0.85 -6.39
C CYS A 51 -20.92 0.62 -7.69
N ASP A 52 -20.31 0.90 -8.85
CA ASP A 52 -20.88 0.65 -10.18
C ASP A 52 -19.80 0.08 -11.11
N THR A 53 -19.74 -1.23 -11.19
CA THR A 53 -18.68 -1.95 -11.91
C THR A 53 -18.64 -1.70 -13.43
N ASN A 54 -19.57 -0.91 -13.99
CA ASN A 54 -19.54 -0.45 -15.38
C ASN A 54 -18.81 0.89 -15.56
N LYS A 55 -18.19 1.39 -14.50
CA LYS A 55 -17.49 2.67 -14.48
C LYS A 55 -16.07 2.55 -13.97
N VAL A 56 -15.28 3.52 -14.36
CA VAL A 56 -13.91 3.79 -13.86
C VAL A 56 -13.92 5.11 -13.11
N VAL A 57 -13.16 5.15 -12.04
CA VAL A 57 -12.91 6.34 -11.22
C VAL A 57 -11.50 6.82 -11.51
N LEU A 58 -11.37 8.10 -11.82
CA LEU A 58 -10.11 8.82 -11.97
C LEU A 58 -10.09 9.94 -10.94
N ILE A 59 -9.04 10.00 -10.13
CA ILE A 59 -8.86 11.03 -9.10
C ILE A 59 -7.50 11.66 -9.28
N ALA A 60 -7.46 12.98 -9.40
CA ALA A 60 -6.23 13.75 -9.40
C ALA A 60 -6.26 14.76 -8.25
N ASN A 61 -5.32 14.65 -7.33
CA ASN A 61 -5.22 15.51 -6.16
C ASN A 61 -4.16 16.59 -6.38
N TYR A 62 -4.46 17.77 -5.85
CA TYR A 62 -3.64 18.98 -5.96
C TYR A 62 -3.61 19.72 -4.62
N ILE A 63 -2.71 20.68 -4.50
CA ILE A 63 -2.59 21.58 -3.36
C ILE A 63 -2.24 20.83 -2.07
N PRO A 64 -0.96 20.46 -1.90
CA PRO A 64 -0.51 19.65 -0.77
C PRO A 64 -0.56 20.39 0.56
N PHE A 65 -0.68 19.62 1.64
CA PHE A 65 -0.54 20.09 3.03
C PHE A 65 -1.49 21.23 3.40
N GLU A 66 -2.73 21.18 2.96
CA GLU A 66 -3.74 22.14 3.37
C GLU A 66 -4.03 21.98 4.86
N HIS A 67 -3.45 22.86 5.67
CA HIS A 67 -3.73 22.85 7.10
C HIS A 67 -5.17 23.32 7.35
N PRO A 68 -6.07 22.52 7.92
CA PRO A 68 -7.49 22.88 8.05
C PRO A 68 -7.76 24.18 8.78
N ALA A 69 -6.90 24.54 9.76
CA ALA A 69 -6.96 25.80 10.50
C ALA A 69 -6.05 26.89 9.91
N GLY A 70 -5.49 26.70 8.71
CA GLY A 70 -4.74 27.72 7.97
C GLY A 70 -5.69 28.85 7.57
N GLY A 71 -5.88 29.79 8.44
CA GLY A 71 -6.91 30.80 8.24
C GLY A 71 -6.38 32.07 7.56
N PRO A 72 -7.21 32.70 6.80
CA PRO A 72 -8.64 32.51 6.54
C PRO A 72 -9.03 31.43 5.51
N ASN A 73 -8.18 30.44 5.23
CA ASN A 73 -8.43 29.28 4.38
C ASN A 73 -8.57 29.66 2.90
N TYR A 74 -7.48 30.09 2.28
CA TYR A 74 -7.42 30.43 0.85
C TYR A 74 -6.83 29.29 0.01
N TYR A 75 -7.07 28.03 0.42
CA TYR A 75 -6.76 26.88 -0.41
C TYR A 75 -7.85 26.72 -1.45
N ASN A 76 -7.56 27.16 -2.68
CA ASN A 76 -8.51 27.16 -3.78
C ASN A 76 -7.78 26.77 -5.06
N PHE A 77 -8.47 26.12 -5.99
CA PHE A 77 -7.92 25.92 -7.33
C PHE A 77 -7.50 27.23 -7.97
N GLY A 78 -6.33 27.24 -8.61
CA GLY A 78 -5.76 28.45 -9.21
C GLY A 78 -6.50 28.91 -10.46
N THR A 79 -6.91 30.17 -10.54
CA THR A 79 -7.57 30.74 -11.72
C THR A 79 -6.66 30.89 -12.93
N GLY A 80 -5.33 30.93 -12.74
CA GLY A 80 -4.31 30.97 -13.80
C GLY A 80 -3.66 29.63 -14.06
N ILE A 81 -4.34 28.53 -13.78
CA ILE A 81 -3.87 27.15 -13.96
C ILE A 81 -4.87 26.40 -14.82
N ARG A 82 -4.35 25.53 -15.67
CA ARG A 82 -5.10 24.51 -16.39
C ARG A 82 -4.75 23.18 -15.77
N TYR A 83 -5.75 22.47 -15.25
CA TYR A 83 -5.63 21.12 -14.69
C TYR A 83 -6.16 20.14 -15.72
N GLU A 84 -5.41 19.07 -16.00
CA GLU A 84 -5.79 18.12 -17.04
C GLU A 84 -5.58 16.68 -16.55
N ILE A 85 -6.49 15.78 -16.96
CA ILE A 85 -6.37 14.35 -16.82
C ILE A 85 -6.31 13.77 -18.24
N HIS A 86 -5.22 13.09 -18.56
CA HIS A 86 -4.86 12.59 -19.86
C HIS A 86 -5.04 11.07 -19.89
N ILE A 87 -5.56 10.54 -20.98
CA ILE A 87 -5.83 9.12 -21.14
C ILE A 87 -5.38 8.67 -22.53
N ASP A 88 -4.49 7.67 -22.54
CA ASP A 88 -4.17 6.85 -23.69
C ASP A 88 -5.01 5.57 -23.63
N ASN A 89 -5.76 5.26 -24.67
CA ASN A 89 -6.56 4.04 -24.77
C ASN A 89 -6.33 3.28 -26.08
N ASN A 90 -5.38 3.72 -26.89
CA ASN A 90 -5.12 3.14 -28.20
C ASN A 90 -3.65 3.24 -28.59
N THR A 91 -2.93 2.14 -28.52
CA THR A 91 -1.50 2.05 -28.86
C THR A 91 -1.18 2.28 -30.35
N GLU A 92 -2.19 2.40 -31.21
CA GLU A 92 -2.01 2.74 -32.64
C GLU A 92 -1.82 4.26 -32.84
N THR A 93 -2.18 5.07 -31.86
CA THR A 93 -1.96 6.52 -31.82
C THR A 93 -0.82 6.87 -30.86
N VAL A 94 -0.07 7.91 -31.15
CA VAL A 94 0.99 8.41 -30.28
C VAL A 94 0.41 9.53 -29.40
N GLY A 95 0.60 9.42 -28.08
CA GLY A 95 0.17 10.40 -27.12
C GLY A 95 -1.22 10.14 -26.55
N ASP A 96 -1.89 11.21 -26.15
CA ASP A 96 -3.20 11.12 -25.50
C ASP A 96 -4.32 10.95 -26.53
N ASP A 97 -5.32 10.12 -26.23
CA ASP A 97 -6.55 10.00 -27.02
C ASP A 97 -7.68 10.83 -26.41
N ILE A 98 -7.80 10.83 -25.07
CA ILE A 98 -8.82 11.56 -24.33
C ILE A 98 -8.15 12.52 -23.35
N VAL A 99 -8.61 13.76 -23.30
CA VAL A 99 -8.16 14.74 -22.29
C VAL A 99 -9.37 15.39 -21.63
N TYR A 100 -9.43 15.37 -20.32
CA TYR A 100 -10.34 16.17 -19.52
C TYR A 100 -9.60 17.40 -19.02
N ARG A 101 -10.13 18.60 -19.27
CA ARG A 101 -9.53 19.87 -18.90
C ARG A 101 -10.44 20.64 -17.96
N PHE A 102 -9.86 21.17 -16.89
CA PHE A 102 -10.55 21.97 -15.89
C PHE A 102 -9.92 23.35 -15.79
N THR A 103 -10.78 24.36 -15.80
CA THR A 103 -10.41 25.76 -15.53
C THR A 103 -11.35 26.33 -14.48
N PHE A 104 -10.78 27.06 -13.53
CA PHE A 104 -11.52 27.57 -12.37
C PHE A 104 -11.66 29.09 -12.43
N THR A 105 -12.79 29.57 -11.92
CA THR A 105 -13.07 30.99 -11.74
C THR A 105 -13.51 31.25 -10.30
N GLN A 106 -13.13 32.43 -9.78
CA GLN A 106 -13.39 32.82 -8.40
C GLN A 106 -14.27 34.06 -8.35
N VAL A 107 -15.25 34.04 -7.43
CA VAL A 107 -16.13 35.18 -7.16
C VAL A 107 -16.08 35.52 -5.69
N ASN A 108 -15.88 36.79 -5.37
CA ASN A 108 -15.97 37.30 -4.01
C ASN A 108 -17.37 37.91 -3.80
N GLU A 109 -18.23 37.18 -3.02
CA GLU A 109 -19.61 37.59 -2.77
C GLU A 109 -19.74 38.71 -1.70
N ASP A 110 -18.69 38.94 -0.89
CA ASP A 110 -18.67 40.02 0.12
C ASP A 110 -17.23 40.53 0.37
N PRO A 111 -16.75 41.47 -0.43
CA PRO A 111 -15.39 42.01 -0.31
C PRO A 111 -15.17 42.91 0.90
N THR A 112 -16.17 43.12 1.77
CA THR A 112 -16.11 44.05 2.91
C THR A 112 -15.67 43.40 4.20
N THR A 113 -15.43 42.06 4.21
CA THR A 113 -15.06 41.32 5.38
C THR A 113 -13.75 40.53 5.17
N PHE A 114 -13.09 40.17 6.26
CA PHE A 114 -11.94 39.25 6.24
C PHE A 114 -12.34 37.77 6.38
N PHE A 115 -13.58 37.50 6.74
CA PHE A 115 -14.05 36.10 6.82
C PHE A 115 -14.24 35.50 5.43
N ASN A 116 -13.85 34.24 5.27
CA ASN A 116 -14.12 33.51 4.03
C ASN A 116 -15.63 33.25 3.84
N ILE A 117 -16.36 32.97 4.94
CA ILE A 117 -17.82 32.82 4.91
C ILE A 117 -18.45 33.78 5.94
N ARG A 118 -19.42 34.58 5.50
CA ARG A 118 -20.15 35.50 6.34
C ARG A 118 -21.61 35.67 5.88
N LEU A 119 -22.57 35.43 6.78
CA LEU A 119 -24.00 35.64 6.53
C LEU A 119 -24.49 34.93 5.24
N GLY A 120 -24.08 33.68 5.03
CA GLY A 120 -24.44 32.86 3.88
C GLY A 120 -23.70 33.20 2.58
N LYS A 121 -22.80 34.17 2.59
CA LYS A 121 -21.97 34.54 1.45
C LYS A 121 -20.55 33.97 1.54
N GLN A 122 -19.98 33.62 0.39
CA GLN A 122 -18.65 33.08 0.27
C GLN A 122 -17.72 34.07 -0.40
N ASN A 123 -16.49 34.20 0.12
CA ASN A 123 -15.41 34.93 -0.50
C ASN A 123 -14.45 33.91 -1.10
N LEU A 124 -13.98 34.16 -2.33
CA LEU A 124 -13.32 33.20 -3.19
C LEU A 124 -14.16 31.92 -3.44
N LYS A 125 -15.43 32.13 -3.79
CA LYS A 125 -16.31 31.04 -4.25
C LYS A 125 -15.87 30.56 -5.61
N ASP A 126 -15.46 29.28 -5.69
CA ASP A 126 -14.99 28.69 -6.91
C ASP A 126 -16.10 28.04 -7.72
N THR A 127 -15.99 28.19 -9.04
CA THR A 127 -16.72 27.41 -10.03
C THR A 127 -15.75 26.92 -11.10
N TYR A 128 -16.13 25.84 -11.82
CA TYR A 128 -15.29 25.31 -12.88
C TYR A 128 -16.03 25.04 -14.16
N ILE A 129 -15.28 25.05 -15.25
CA ILE A 129 -15.67 24.49 -16.55
C ILE A 129 -14.88 23.22 -16.73
N CYS A 130 -15.56 22.12 -17.14
CA CYS A 130 -14.90 20.92 -17.60
C CYS A 130 -15.14 20.75 -19.11
N GLU A 131 -14.04 20.64 -19.84
CA GLU A 131 -13.99 20.36 -21.26
C GLU A 131 -13.44 18.96 -21.49
N LYS A 132 -13.89 18.30 -22.55
CA LYS A 132 -13.39 17.00 -22.98
C LYS A 132 -12.93 17.04 -24.42
N SER A 133 -11.76 16.48 -24.68
CA SER A 133 -11.25 16.14 -26.00
C SER A 133 -11.29 14.62 -26.19
N THR A 134 -11.53 14.16 -27.42
CA THR A 134 -11.43 12.75 -27.85
C THR A 134 -10.58 12.61 -29.11
N ASP A 135 -9.73 13.58 -29.37
CA ASP A 135 -8.83 13.65 -30.54
C ASP A 135 -7.40 14.06 -30.15
N GLY A 136 -6.97 13.69 -28.96
CA GLY A 136 -5.63 13.96 -28.46
C GLY A 136 -5.40 15.42 -28.07
N GLY A 137 -6.41 16.10 -27.54
CA GLY A 137 -6.31 17.48 -27.07
C GLY A 137 -6.34 18.54 -28.19
N LYS A 138 -6.70 18.16 -29.42
CA LYS A 138 -6.77 19.10 -30.56
C LYS A 138 -8.04 19.94 -30.53
N THR A 139 -9.17 19.33 -30.22
CA THR A 139 -10.46 20.02 -30.07
C THR A 139 -11.10 19.67 -28.73
N PHE A 140 -11.76 20.66 -28.13
CA PHE A 140 -12.41 20.50 -26.83
C PHE A 140 -13.89 20.86 -26.91
N SER A 141 -14.73 20.09 -26.23
CA SER A 141 -16.15 20.35 -26.04
C SER A 141 -16.46 20.50 -24.55
N ILE A 142 -17.23 21.52 -24.19
CA ILE A 142 -17.67 21.74 -22.81
C ILE A 142 -18.67 20.64 -22.44
N ILE A 143 -18.35 19.86 -21.39
CA ILE A 143 -19.21 18.81 -20.84
C ILE A 143 -19.87 19.22 -19.52
N VAL A 144 -19.23 20.18 -18.77
CA VAL A 144 -19.82 20.87 -17.62
C VAL A 144 -19.50 22.36 -17.77
N SER A 145 -20.51 23.21 -17.88
CA SER A 145 -20.32 24.67 -18.11
C SER A 145 -20.24 25.51 -16.84
N SER A 146 -20.70 24.98 -15.70
CA SER A 146 -20.69 25.69 -14.41
C SER A 146 -20.78 24.67 -13.26
N GLY A 147 -19.69 23.96 -12.99
CA GLY A 147 -19.56 23.11 -11.82
C GLY A 147 -19.29 23.94 -10.57
N MET A 148 -19.81 23.51 -9.44
CA MET A 148 -19.58 24.14 -8.13
C MET A 148 -18.44 23.47 -7.40
N VAL A 149 -17.68 24.25 -6.61
CA VAL A 149 -16.65 23.77 -5.69
C VAL A 149 -17.13 24.05 -4.25
N PRO A 150 -17.16 23.09 -3.33
CA PRO A 150 -17.46 23.37 -1.93
C PRO A 150 -16.37 24.28 -1.33
N PRO A 151 -16.69 25.14 -0.38
CA PRO A 151 -15.68 25.92 0.32
C PRO A 151 -14.85 25.03 1.25
N ASN A 152 -13.69 25.53 1.68
CA ASN A 152 -12.92 24.89 2.75
C ASN A 152 -13.76 24.64 4.01
N ASN A 153 -13.54 23.54 4.71
CA ASN A 153 -14.27 23.18 5.94
C ASN A 153 -13.76 24.00 7.15
N ILE A 154 -14.10 25.29 7.19
CA ILE A 154 -13.63 26.25 8.18
C ILE A 154 -14.08 25.84 9.59
N GLY A 155 -15.34 25.39 9.72
CA GLY A 155 -15.91 24.97 10.99
C GLY A 155 -17.43 25.11 11.05
N PRO A 156 -18.07 24.60 12.12
CA PRO A 156 -19.54 24.45 12.18
C PRO A 156 -20.27 25.80 12.14
N ARG A 157 -19.63 26.88 12.62
CA ARG A 157 -20.26 28.20 12.58
C ARG A 157 -20.31 28.79 11.17
N SER A 158 -19.28 28.56 10.37
CA SER A 158 -19.23 29.01 8.97
C SER A 158 -20.01 28.10 8.03
N ILE A 159 -20.04 26.79 8.30
CA ILE A 159 -20.64 25.79 7.42
C ILE A 159 -22.10 25.50 7.84
N GLU A 160 -22.32 25.07 9.08
CA GLU A 160 -23.60 24.46 9.49
C GLU A 160 -24.60 25.49 10.06
N ASN A 161 -24.14 26.63 10.57
CA ASN A 161 -25.02 27.61 11.21
C ASN A 161 -25.91 28.30 10.17
N THR A 162 -27.23 28.27 10.40
CA THR A 162 -28.24 28.83 9.48
C THR A 162 -28.32 30.35 9.47
N THR A 163 -27.74 31.04 10.46
CA THR A 163 -27.81 32.51 10.57
C THR A 163 -26.57 33.20 10.01
N VAL A 164 -25.38 32.68 10.35
CA VAL A 164 -24.10 33.31 9.99
C VAL A 164 -23.28 32.49 9.01
N GLY A 165 -23.58 31.22 8.84
CA GLY A 165 -22.93 30.28 7.93
C GLY A 165 -23.78 29.96 6.71
N LEU A 166 -23.43 28.84 6.06
CA LEU A 166 -24.13 28.34 4.87
C LEU A 166 -25.39 27.54 5.18
N GLY A 167 -25.59 27.11 6.45
CA GLY A 167 -26.76 26.39 6.91
C GLY A 167 -26.87 24.95 6.36
N LYS A 168 -25.74 24.32 6.01
CA LYS A 168 -25.67 22.95 5.44
C LYS A 168 -24.56 22.16 6.15
N THR A 169 -24.73 20.85 6.20
CA THR A 169 -23.62 19.96 6.57
C THR A 169 -22.59 19.92 5.44
N TYR A 170 -21.35 19.52 5.74
CA TYR A 170 -20.33 19.46 4.71
C TYR A 170 -20.64 18.35 3.66
N ASP A 171 -21.22 17.23 4.07
CA ASP A 171 -21.67 16.18 3.15
C ASP A 171 -22.76 16.65 2.20
N GLU A 172 -23.67 17.54 2.63
CA GLU A 172 -24.64 18.17 1.75
C GLU A 172 -23.98 19.09 0.74
N LEU A 173 -22.93 19.83 1.13
CA LEU A 173 -22.16 20.67 0.22
C LEU A 173 -21.41 19.84 -0.82
N MET A 174 -20.73 18.75 -0.41
CA MET A 174 -20.08 17.83 -1.34
C MET A 174 -21.07 17.21 -2.33
N THR A 175 -22.22 16.75 -1.82
CA THR A 175 -23.27 16.15 -2.67
C THR A 175 -23.81 17.15 -3.67
N ALA A 176 -24.02 18.40 -3.26
CA ALA A 176 -24.52 19.46 -4.14
C ALA A 176 -23.48 19.89 -5.20
N ALA A 177 -22.20 19.64 -4.96
CA ALA A 177 -21.11 19.94 -5.90
C ALA A 177 -20.93 18.87 -6.97
N ILE A 178 -21.56 17.69 -6.85
CA ILE A 178 -21.47 16.64 -7.85
C ILE A 178 -22.23 17.09 -9.11
N ALA A 179 -21.48 17.28 -10.19
CA ALA A 179 -22.03 17.55 -11.52
C ALA A 179 -22.19 16.26 -12.31
N THR A 180 -23.20 16.20 -13.15
CA THR A 180 -23.34 15.15 -14.18
C THR A 180 -23.08 15.79 -15.54
N ALA A 181 -22.05 15.32 -16.22
CA ALA A 181 -21.68 15.80 -17.54
C ALA A 181 -22.71 15.39 -18.60
N THR A 182 -22.76 16.12 -19.70
CA THR A 182 -23.63 15.80 -20.83
C THR A 182 -23.32 14.45 -21.50
N THR A 183 -22.12 13.95 -21.29
CA THR A 183 -21.60 12.66 -21.79
C THR A 183 -21.75 11.52 -20.79
N GLY A 184 -22.24 11.78 -19.58
CA GLY A 184 -22.64 10.78 -18.59
C GLY A 184 -21.63 10.54 -17.46
N GLU A 185 -20.51 11.25 -17.44
CA GLU A 185 -19.57 11.26 -16.31
C GLU A 185 -20.18 11.98 -15.10
N LYS A 186 -19.86 11.50 -13.90
CA LYS A 186 -20.02 12.29 -12.68
C LYS A 186 -18.69 12.95 -12.34
N ILE A 187 -18.75 14.22 -11.96
CA ILE A 187 -17.57 15.02 -11.66
C ILE A 187 -17.74 15.70 -10.31
N PHE A 188 -16.71 15.65 -9.48
CA PHE A 188 -16.59 16.42 -8.25
C PHE A 188 -15.24 17.15 -8.27
N CYS A 189 -15.24 18.42 -7.87
CA CYS A 189 -14.03 19.20 -7.62
C CYS A 189 -14.17 19.86 -6.25
N GLY A 190 -13.17 19.74 -5.38
CA GLY A 190 -13.19 20.41 -4.08
C GLY A 190 -12.22 19.86 -3.06
N PRO A 191 -12.17 20.48 -1.87
CA PRO A 191 -11.32 20.01 -0.80
C PRO A 191 -11.85 18.70 -0.21
N VAL A 192 -10.91 17.81 0.09
CA VAL A 192 -11.11 16.49 0.69
C VAL A 192 -10.06 16.28 1.77
N ASP A 193 -10.27 15.30 2.65
CA ASP A 193 -9.19 14.72 3.43
C ASP A 193 -8.13 14.12 2.50
N ASP A 194 -6.86 14.40 2.73
CA ASP A 194 -5.79 13.85 1.90
C ASP A 194 -5.78 12.31 2.03
N PRO A 195 -6.09 11.55 0.96
CA PRO A 195 -6.25 10.10 1.06
C PRO A 195 -4.93 9.34 1.09
N PHE A 196 -3.80 9.98 0.74
CA PHE A 196 -2.51 9.33 0.76
C PHE A 196 -1.99 9.17 2.19
N PHE A 197 -1.19 8.15 2.42
CA PHE A 197 -0.66 7.81 3.73
C PHE A 197 0.77 7.28 3.63
N VAL A 198 1.69 7.88 4.37
CA VAL A 198 3.12 7.50 4.37
C VAL A 198 3.85 8.10 5.57
N ASP A 199 4.88 7.42 6.10
CA ASP A 199 5.84 8.03 7.04
C ASP A 199 6.82 8.90 6.26
N LEU A 200 6.41 10.14 5.92
CA LEU A 200 7.23 11.10 5.19
C LEU A 200 8.57 11.35 5.86
N GLY A 201 8.57 11.53 7.19
CA GLY A 201 9.79 11.77 7.95
C GLY A 201 10.75 10.59 7.84
N GLY A 202 10.25 9.35 7.88
CA GLY A 202 11.06 8.15 7.67
C GLY A 202 11.57 8.02 6.24
N ALA A 203 10.71 8.27 5.25
CA ALA A 203 11.07 8.16 3.83
C ALA A 203 12.24 9.09 3.47
N PHE A 204 12.19 10.37 3.87
CA PHE A 204 13.20 11.37 3.52
C PHE A 204 14.36 11.49 4.48
N ASP A 205 14.33 10.83 5.63
CA ASP A 205 15.53 10.61 6.46
C ASP A 205 16.31 9.37 5.97
N VAL A 206 16.66 9.39 4.68
CA VAL A 206 17.43 8.33 3.99
C VAL A 206 16.82 6.93 4.17
N GLY A 207 15.50 6.79 3.92
CA GLY A 207 14.83 5.49 4.02
C GLY A 207 14.77 4.91 5.44
N ASN A 208 14.70 5.77 6.46
CA ASN A 208 14.62 5.39 7.87
C ASN A 208 13.21 4.90 8.25
N PHE A 209 12.67 3.97 7.46
CA PHE A 209 11.37 3.38 7.72
C PHE A 209 11.34 2.57 9.02
N ARG A 210 10.20 2.53 9.66
CA ARG A 210 9.98 1.88 10.96
C ARG A 210 8.57 1.27 11.04
N PRO A 211 8.39 0.12 11.71
CA PRO A 211 7.09 -0.54 11.82
C PRO A 211 5.99 0.29 12.51
N GLN A 212 6.35 1.40 13.15
CA GLN A 212 5.45 2.33 13.82
C GLN A 212 5.65 3.73 13.23
N GLY A 213 5.61 3.82 11.90
CA GLY A 213 5.69 5.06 11.18
C GLY A 213 4.58 6.03 11.58
N ARG A 214 4.84 7.31 11.43
CA ARG A 214 3.83 8.36 11.61
C ARG A 214 3.40 8.85 10.25
N ASP A 215 2.11 8.78 9.98
CA ASP A 215 1.56 9.37 8.78
C ASP A 215 1.82 10.88 8.74
N GLY A 216 2.58 11.31 7.73
CA GLY A 216 2.96 12.70 7.55
C GLY A 216 1.82 13.58 7.00
N LEU A 217 0.78 12.95 6.44
CA LEU A 217 -0.37 13.62 5.82
C LEU A 217 -1.59 13.63 6.74
N ALA A 218 -1.52 12.92 7.86
CA ALA A 218 -2.63 12.84 8.80
C ALA A 218 -3.12 14.23 9.22
N LYS A 219 -4.44 14.45 9.07
CA LYS A 219 -5.14 15.70 9.41
C LYS A 219 -4.82 16.89 8.48
N PHE A 220 -4.24 16.63 7.32
CA PHE A 220 -4.17 17.60 6.23
C PHE A 220 -5.27 17.33 5.20
N ASN A 221 -5.61 18.36 4.45
CA ASN A 221 -6.50 18.27 3.30
C ASN A 221 -5.72 18.48 2.02
N CYS A 222 -6.35 18.15 0.90
CA CYS A 222 -5.94 18.51 -0.44
C CYS A 222 -7.18 18.88 -1.28
N HIS A 223 -6.98 19.41 -2.50
CA HIS A 223 -8.06 19.61 -3.47
C HIS A 223 -8.07 18.49 -4.49
N SER A 224 -9.23 17.90 -4.71
CA SER A 224 -9.42 16.75 -5.58
C SER A 224 -10.28 17.08 -6.79
N ILE A 225 -9.90 16.53 -7.95
CA ILE A 225 -10.71 16.42 -9.16
C ILE A 225 -11.05 14.94 -9.34
N VAL A 226 -12.32 14.58 -9.17
CA VAL A 226 -12.81 13.20 -9.25
C VAL A 226 -13.75 13.05 -10.45
N ILE A 227 -13.45 12.09 -11.33
CA ILE A 227 -14.28 11.72 -12.46
C ILE A 227 -14.72 10.25 -12.29
N GLU A 228 -16.01 9.97 -12.33
CA GLU A 228 -16.54 8.62 -12.50
C GLU A 228 -17.14 8.48 -13.89
N ALA A 229 -16.39 7.84 -14.81
CA ALA A 229 -16.73 7.72 -16.22
C ALA A 229 -17.24 6.32 -16.57
N PRO A 230 -18.29 6.19 -17.41
CA PRO A 230 -18.66 4.90 -17.98
C PRO A 230 -17.49 4.28 -18.77
N ILE A 231 -17.21 2.98 -18.58
CA ILE A 231 -16.12 2.28 -19.27
C ILE A 231 -16.19 2.47 -20.78
N LYS A 232 -17.41 2.43 -21.35
CA LYS A 232 -17.62 2.66 -22.80
C LYS A 232 -17.14 4.03 -23.30
N CYS A 233 -17.02 5.02 -22.40
CA CYS A 233 -16.55 6.37 -22.75
C CYS A 233 -15.03 6.48 -22.75
N LEU A 234 -14.35 5.48 -22.18
CA LEU A 234 -12.89 5.40 -22.07
C LEU A 234 -12.31 4.30 -22.98
N GLN A 235 -13.09 3.28 -23.28
CA GLN A 235 -12.66 2.16 -24.12
C GLN A 235 -12.64 2.60 -25.60
N LYS A 236 -11.56 2.30 -26.31
CA LYS A 236 -11.24 2.78 -27.67
C LYS A 236 -12.36 2.62 -28.72
N ASN A 237 -13.22 1.63 -28.58
CA ASN A 237 -14.32 1.33 -29.52
C ASN A 237 -15.71 1.49 -28.89
N GLY A 238 -15.83 2.12 -27.71
CA GLY A 238 -17.09 2.35 -27.02
C GLY A 238 -17.75 1.08 -26.46
N LYS A 239 -17.01 -0.02 -26.28
CA LYS A 239 -17.53 -1.29 -25.76
C LYS A 239 -17.68 -1.25 -24.22
N THR A 240 -18.60 -2.05 -23.70
CA THR A 240 -18.71 -2.36 -22.27
C THR A 240 -17.90 -3.61 -21.92
N THR A 241 -17.64 -3.84 -20.63
CA THR A 241 -16.89 -5.03 -20.15
C THR A 241 -17.55 -6.36 -20.51
N ALA A 242 -18.86 -6.38 -20.82
CA ALA A 242 -19.51 -7.58 -21.32
C ALA A 242 -19.01 -8.03 -22.71
N ALA A 243 -18.31 -7.16 -23.44
CA ALA A 243 -17.70 -7.47 -24.72
C ALA A 243 -16.24 -7.91 -24.60
N ALA A 244 -15.63 -7.83 -23.43
CA ALA A 244 -14.29 -8.35 -23.18
C ALA A 244 -14.30 -9.88 -23.31
N TYR A 245 -13.31 -10.43 -23.99
CA TYR A 245 -13.21 -11.88 -24.12
C TYR A 245 -12.77 -12.55 -22.81
N ASP A 246 -11.98 -11.87 -22.01
CA ASP A 246 -11.65 -12.23 -20.63
C ASP A 246 -11.03 -11.02 -19.88
N ILE A 247 -10.51 -11.24 -18.68
CA ILE A 247 -9.86 -10.19 -17.84
C ILE A 247 -8.48 -9.74 -18.33
N LEU A 248 -7.95 -10.30 -19.41
CA LEU A 248 -6.68 -9.92 -20.03
C LEU A 248 -6.88 -9.17 -21.36
N ASP A 249 -8.11 -8.85 -21.74
CA ASP A 249 -8.43 -8.21 -23.01
C ASP A 249 -7.69 -6.87 -23.15
N PRO A 250 -6.75 -6.72 -24.13
CA PRO A 250 -5.96 -5.50 -24.30
C PRO A 250 -6.79 -4.31 -24.77
N ASP A 251 -7.97 -4.54 -25.35
CA ASP A 251 -8.89 -3.47 -25.79
C ASP A 251 -9.46 -2.67 -24.60
N PHE A 252 -9.30 -3.17 -23.38
CA PHE A 252 -9.79 -2.52 -22.14
C PHE A 252 -8.68 -1.89 -21.30
N ILE A 253 -7.48 -1.75 -21.84
CA ILE A 253 -6.37 -1.10 -21.12
C ILE A 253 -6.39 0.39 -21.42
N ILE A 254 -6.23 1.20 -20.36
CA ILE A 254 -5.99 2.64 -20.43
C ILE A 254 -4.72 3.00 -19.66
N GLY A 255 -4.02 4.03 -20.11
CA GLY A 255 -2.93 4.68 -19.39
C GLY A 255 -3.34 6.09 -19.02
N VAL A 256 -3.18 6.48 -17.75
CA VAL A 256 -3.67 7.76 -17.21
C VAL A 256 -2.52 8.54 -16.58
N TYR A 257 -2.46 9.85 -16.82
CA TYR A 257 -1.68 10.77 -16.01
C TYR A 257 -2.43 12.08 -15.81
N ALA A 258 -2.08 12.83 -14.77
CA ALA A 258 -2.60 14.15 -14.51
C ALA A 258 -1.52 15.20 -14.65
N SER A 259 -1.90 16.42 -15.01
CA SER A 259 -0.97 17.53 -15.13
C SER A 259 -1.58 18.86 -14.71
N ALA A 260 -0.70 19.81 -14.41
CA ALA A 260 -1.05 21.23 -14.27
C ALA A 260 -0.15 22.07 -15.16
N SER A 261 -0.75 23.08 -15.82
CA SER A 261 -0.04 24.01 -16.72
C SER A 261 -0.32 25.45 -16.33
N ARG A 262 0.70 26.29 -16.51
CA ARG A 262 0.60 27.75 -16.39
C ARG A 262 0.93 28.44 -17.69
N GLN A 263 0.40 29.63 -17.89
CA GLN A 263 0.90 30.52 -18.97
C GLN A 263 2.31 30.99 -18.65
N GLN A 264 3.13 31.17 -19.68
CA GLN A 264 4.56 31.47 -19.56
C GLN A 264 4.84 32.81 -18.81
N ILE A 265 3.94 33.75 -18.88
CA ILE A 265 4.14 35.11 -18.34
C ILE A 265 3.02 35.40 -17.34
N ALA A 266 3.40 35.73 -16.10
CA ALA A 266 2.52 36.34 -15.11
C ALA A 266 3.02 37.75 -14.79
N THR A 267 2.22 38.78 -15.09
CA THR A 267 2.53 40.16 -14.80
C THR A 267 1.60 40.67 -13.71
N PHE A 268 2.17 41.14 -12.61
CA PHE A 268 1.38 41.72 -11.53
C PHE A 268 0.89 43.13 -11.93
N ASP A 269 -0.41 43.30 -11.98
CA ASP A 269 -1.03 44.62 -12.15
C ASP A 269 -1.28 45.26 -10.78
N SER A 270 -0.46 46.25 -10.44
CA SER A 270 -0.55 46.94 -9.16
C SER A 270 -1.81 47.82 -9.02
N ALA A 271 -2.49 48.17 -10.12
CA ALA A 271 -3.71 48.95 -10.07
C ALA A 271 -4.93 48.12 -9.63
N THR A 272 -4.97 46.87 -10.04
CA THR A 272 -6.06 45.94 -9.69
C THR A 272 -5.67 44.94 -8.57
N GLY A 273 -4.37 44.82 -8.27
CA GLY A 273 -3.85 43.82 -7.33
C GLY A 273 -3.95 42.38 -7.82
N THR A 274 -4.02 42.18 -9.16
CA THR A 274 -4.19 40.87 -9.79
C THR A 274 -3.04 40.53 -10.73
N ASN A 275 -2.86 39.26 -11.04
CA ASN A 275 -1.95 38.80 -12.09
C ASN A 275 -2.66 38.78 -13.45
N ILE A 276 -1.99 39.29 -14.47
CA ILE A 276 -2.35 39.13 -15.88
C ILE A 276 -1.48 37.99 -16.45
N TYR A 277 -2.10 36.97 -16.97
CA TYR A 277 -1.43 35.82 -17.55
C TYR A 277 -1.43 35.92 -19.08
N SER A 278 -0.31 35.53 -19.72
CA SER A 278 -0.14 35.57 -21.18
C SER A 278 0.94 34.60 -21.64
N GLY A 279 1.04 34.43 -22.97
CA GLY A 279 1.94 33.45 -23.58
C GLY A 279 1.34 32.06 -23.67
N ASP A 280 2.16 31.11 -24.11
CA ASP A 280 1.74 29.72 -24.26
C ASP A 280 1.57 29.02 -22.89
N TRP A 281 0.77 27.95 -22.86
CA TRP A 281 0.64 27.11 -21.70
C TRP A 281 1.85 26.18 -21.60
N VAL A 282 2.44 26.09 -20.42
CA VAL A 282 3.60 25.26 -20.11
C VAL A 282 3.23 24.37 -18.92
N GLN A 283 3.44 23.07 -19.08
CA GLN A 283 3.28 22.11 -18.01
C GLN A 283 4.31 22.38 -16.89
N VAL A 284 3.86 22.43 -15.66
CA VAL A 284 4.70 22.71 -14.48
C VAL A 284 4.65 21.61 -13.44
N SER A 285 3.67 20.70 -13.55
CA SER A 285 3.53 19.52 -12.71
C SER A 285 2.88 18.41 -13.50
N ARG A 286 3.26 17.16 -13.27
CA ARG A 286 2.60 15.97 -13.78
C ARG A 286 2.87 14.74 -12.89
N LEU A 287 1.91 13.83 -12.89
CA LEU A 287 2.00 12.57 -12.17
C LEU A 287 1.24 11.48 -12.93
N GLY A 288 1.88 10.35 -13.17
CA GLY A 288 1.28 9.12 -13.64
C GLY A 288 1.36 8.04 -12.56
N MET A 289 2.50 7.35 -12.49
CA MET A 289 2.77 6.36 -11.45
C MET A 289 3.10 7.05 -10.11
N PRO A 290 2.62 6.54 -8.97
CA PRO A 290 2.93 7.11 -7.67
C PRO A 290 4.43 7.09 -7.39
N LEU A 291 4.89 8.02 -6.57
CA LEU A 291 6.25 8.15 -6.03
C LEU A 291 7.38 8.24 -7.08
N THR A 292 7.06 8.37 -8.37
CA THR A 292 8.07 8.41 -9.44
C THR A 292 8.99 9.63 -9.30
N ASN A 293 8.42 10.82 -9.25
CA ASN A 293 9.22 12.05 -9.15
C ASN A 293 9.82 12.24 -7.74
N GLU A 294 9.25 11.62 -6.73
CA GLU A 294 9.66 11.75 -5.33
C GLU A 294 10.93 10.96 -5.00
N VAL A 295 10.96 9.68 -5.38
CA VAL A 295 12.01 8.74 -4.92
C VAL A 295 12.83 8.10 -6.03
N VAL A 296 12.38 8.17 -7.30
CA VAL A 296 13.11 7.60 -8.45
C VAL A 296 13.89 8.66 -9.21
N ILE A 297 13.27 9.81 -9.48
CA ILE A 297 13.92 10.91 -10.21
C ILE A 297 14.82 11.71 -9.27
N PRO A 298 16.12 11.87 -9.58
CA PRO A 298 17.03 12.62 -8.71
C PRO A 298 16.72 14.11 -8.71
N VAL A 299 17.02 14.79 -7.59
CA VAL A 299 16.65 16.19 -7.34
C VAL A 299 17.03 17.15 -8.48
N GLY A 300 18.14 16.93 -9.16
CA GLY A 300 18.59 17.76 -10.30
C GLY A 300 17.77 17.57 -11.58
N MET A 301 16.86 16.63 -11.64
CA MET A 301 16.04 16.30 -12.82
C MET A 301 14.54 16.44 -12.56
N LYS A 302 14.11 16.62 -11.31
CA LYS A 302 12.70 16.67 -10.92
C LYS A 302 11.89 17.78 -11.63
N ASP A 303 12.42 18.98 -11.70
CA ASP A 303 11.76 20.10 -12.40
C ASP A 303 11.68 19.84 -13.92
N LYS A 304 12.73 19.22 -14.49
CA LYS A 304 12.70 18.81 -15.89
C LYS A 304 11.67 17.70 -16.15
N TRP A 305 11.54 16.76 -15.22
CA TRP A 305 10.48 15.74 -15.26
C TRP A 305 9.10 16.38 -15.34
N ASN A 306 8.78 17.31 -14.45
CA ASN A 306 7.49 18.00 -14.41
C ASN A 306 7.21 18.81 -15.70
N ALA A 307 8.23 19.37 -16.32
CA ALA A 307 8.09 20.18 -17.53
C ALA A 307 8.14 19.37 -18.84
N SER A 308 8.54 18.09 -18.80
CA SER A 308 8.66 17.25 -20.01
C SER A 308 7.30 16.64 -20.39
N ALA A 309 7.04 16.51 -21.68
CA ALA A 309 5.92 15.70 -22.15
C ALA A 309 6.16 14.20 -21.85
N SER A 310 5.09 13.45 -21.62
CA SER A 310 5.19 12.01 -21.30
C SER A 310 5.88 11.22 -22.42
N ALA A 311 5.67 11.59 -23.67
CA ALA A 311 6.33 10.98 -24.82
C ALA A 311 7.87 11.08 -24.81
N ASP A 312 8.43 11.99 -24.02
CA ASP A 312 9.89 12.19 -23.88
C ASP A 312 10.48 11.37 -22.71
N ASP A 313 9.73 10.54 -22.04
CA ASP A 313 10.12 9.86 -20.81
C ASP A 313 11.24 8.83 -20.95
N ILE A 314 11.52 8.40 -22.17
CA ILE A 314 12.67 7.53 -22.44
C ILE A 314 13.99 8.10 -21.88
N GLN A 315 14.12 9.43 -21.79
CA GLN A 315 15.31 10.09 -21.25
C GLN A 315 15.53 9.78 -19.75
N PHE A 316 14.50 9.37 -19.03
CA PHE A 316 14.55 9.06 -17.61
C PHE A 316 14.59 7.56 -17.31
N ALA A 317 14.46 6.69 -18.33
CA ALA A 317 14.39 5.25 -18.17
C ALA A 317 15.59 4.66 -17.40
N GLY A 318 16.76 5.32 -17.48
CA GLY A 318 17.95 4.92 -16.73
C GLY A 318 17.78 4.85 -15.22
N TYR A 319 16.94 5.70 -14.64
CA TYR A 319 16.68 5.73 -13.19
C TYR A 319 15.83 4.55 -12.73
N PHE A 320 14.97 4.01 -13.59
CA PHE A 320 14.19 2.81 -13.31
C PHE A 320 14.99 1.53 -13.53
N LYS A 321 15.91 1.54 -14.52
CA LYS A 321 16.80 0.41 -14.81
C LYS A 321 17.84 0.19 -13.71
N ASN A 322 18.20 1.25 -12.98
CA ASN A 322 19.15 1.28 -11.88
C ASN A 322 18.65 2.22 -10.76
N PRO A 323 17.58 1.87 -10.05
CA PRO A 323 16.97 2.79 -9.07
C PRO A 323 17.90 3.04 -7.89
N GLU A 324 17.94 4.29 -7.41
CA GLU A 324 18.76 4.67 -6.26
C GLU A 324 18.40 3.85 -5.02
N LEU A 325 17.13 3.59 -4.76
CA LEU A 325 16.68 2.79 -3.62
C LEU A 325 17.31 1.39 -3.58
N ALA A 326 17.59 0.78 -4.75
CA ALA A 326 18.25 -0.52 -4.81
C ALA A 326 19.69 -0.50 -4.31
N LEU A 327 20.39 0.65 -4.35
CA LEU A 327 21.72 0.78 -3.76
C LEU A 327 21.69 0.62 -2.23
N TYR A 328 20.63 1.15 -1.59
CA TYR A 328 20.47 1.07 -0.13
C TYR A 328 20.04 -0.32 0.35
N MET A 329 19.57 -1.16 -0.57
CA MET A 329 19.24 -2.57 -0.33
C MET A 329 20.39 -3.53 -0.66
N ASP A 330 21.47 -3.04 -1.26
CA ASP A 330 22.66 -3.81 -1.63
C ASP A 330 23.72 -3.71 -0.52
N ASP A 331 23.87 -4.78 0.27
CA ASP A 331 24.82 -4.85 1.38
C ASP A 331 26.28 -4.64 0.96
N SER A 332 26.63 -4.92 -0.31
CA SER A 332 27.98 -4.69 -0.84
C SER A 332 28.27 -3.19 -1.05
N GLN A 333 27.26 -2.34 -1.11
CA GLN A 333 27.35 -0.89 -1.30
C GLN A 333 27.15 -0.12 0.02
N PHE A 334 26.01 -0.35 0.66
CA PHE A 334 25.59 0.42 1.83
C PHE A 334 25.20 -0.46 3.03
N GLY A 335 25.69 -1.69 3.11
CA GLY A 335 25.35 -2.67 4.14
C GLY A 335 25.36 -2.09 5.55
N GLY A 336 24.21 -2.10 6.21
CA GLY A 336 24.01 -1.56 7.54
C GLY A 336 23.90 -0.03 7.63
N ALA A 337 24.18 0.72 6.57
CA ALA A 337 24.09 2.18 6.58
C ALA A 337 22.63 2.69 6.54
N VAL A 338 21.69 1.87 6.00
CA VAL A 338 20.27 2.19 5.92
C VAL A 338 19.46 1.09 6.61
N PRO A 339 19.40 1.08 7.95
CA PRO A 339 18.79 -0.01 8.72
C PRO A 339 17.27 -0.12 8.50
N GLY A 340 16.59 0.97 8.12
CA GLY A 340 15.17 0.97 7.78
C GLY A 340 14.82 0.07 6.57
N LEU A 341 15.78 -0.16 5.67
CA LEU A 341 15.65 -1.04 4.50
C LEU A 341 16.36 -2.40 4.66
N ALA A 342 16.88 -2.72 5.84
CA ALA A 342 17.65 -3.95 6.06
C ALA A 342 16.85 -5.25 5.81
N GLN A 343 15.54 -5.20 5.90
CA GLN A 343 14.65 -6.33 5.60
C GLN A 343 14.50 -6.55 4.08
N LEU A 344 14.73 -5.52 3.28
CA LEU A 344 14.60 -5.50 1.83
C LEU A 344 15.97 -5.73 1.20
N ARG A 345 16.25 -6.92 0.71
CA ARG A 345 17.51 -7.24 0.04
C ARG A 345 17.32 -7.35 -1.45
N ILE A 346 18.19 -6.67 -2.21
CA ILE A 346 18.22 -6.84 -3.67
C ILE A 346 18.75 -8.23 -4.01
N GLN A 347 18.17 -8.88 -5.00
CA GLN A 347 18.62 -10.19 -5.46
C GLN A 347 20.01 -10.11 -6.10
N THR A 348 20.94 -10.91 -5.62
CA THR A 348 22.28 -11.08 -6.20
C THR A 348 22.35 -12.28 -7.12
N LYS A 349 21.51 -13.27 -6.87
CA LYS A 349 21.45 -14.52 -7.60
C LYS A 349 20.01 -15.01 -7.69
N SER A 350 19.52 -15.24 -8.90
CA SER A 350 18.29 -15.97 -9.16
C SER A 350 18.61 -17.16 -10.03
N LEU A 351 18.14 -18.35 -9.65
CA LEU A 351 18.50 -19.61 -10.31
C LEU A 351 20.02 -19.81 -10.48
N GLY A 352 20.81 -19.25 -9.56
CA GLY A 352 22.25 -19.40 -9.51
C GLY A 352 23.07 -18.62 -10.53
N ALA A 353 22.43 -17.83 -11.42
CA ALA A 353 23.11 -17.27 -12.58
C ALA A 353 23.03 -15.75 -12.74
N PHE A 354 21.95 -15.09 -12.26
CA PHE A 354 21.66 -13.71 -12.60
C PHE A 354 21.87 -12.77 -11.39
N ASP A 355 22.41 -11.58 -11.64
CA ASP A 355 22.65 -10.54 -10.64
C ASP A 355 21.84 -9.29 -11.00
N PHE A 356 20.89 -8.91 -10.14
CA PHE A 356 19.95 -7.80 -10.35
C PHE A 356 20.32 -6.52 -9.61
N ARG A 357 21.52 -6.43 -9.01
CA ARG A 357 22.03 -5.21 -8.41
C ARG A 357 22.34 -4.16 -9.48
N ASN A 358 22.32 -2.88 -9.10
CA ASN A 358 22.59 -1.78 -10.03
C ASN A 358 23.94 -1.97 -10.79
N GLY A 359 23.92 -1.69 -12.07
CA GLY A 359 25.09 -1.83 -12.96
C GLY A 359 25.47 -3.27 -13.27
N LYS A 360 24.67 -4.27 -12.89
CA LYS A 360 24.88 -5.69 -13.21
C LYS A 360 24.05 -6.11 -14.44
N PRO A 361 24.36 -7.25 -15.06
CA PRO A 361 23.73 -7.60 -16.34
C PRO A 361 22.28 -8.11 -16.23
N GLY A 362 21.78 -8.49 -15.03
CA GLY A 362 20.46 -9.11 -14.94
C GLY A 362 20.29 -10.28 -15.90
N LEU A 363 19.25 -10.25 -16.71
CA LEU A 363 18.97 -11.26 -17.74
C LEU A 363 19.62 -10.98 -19.12
N TYR A 364 20.44 -9.93 -19.26
CA TYR A 364 20.95 -9.51 -20.58
C TYR A 364 21.69 -10.64 -21.35
N SER A 365 22.35 -11.56 -20.65
CA SER A 365 23.01 -12.70 -21.27
C SER A 365 22.06 -13.64 -22.03
N LEU A 366 20.76 -13.51 -21.85
CA LEU A 366 19.75 -14.28 -22.60
C LEU A 366 19.33 -13.60 -23.91
N LYS A 367 19.66 -12.31 -24.13
CA LYS A 367 19.27 -11.57 -25.33
C LYS A 367 19.77 -12.27 -26.60
N GLY A 368 18.89 -12.41 -27.58
CA GLY A 368 19.19 -13.07 -28.85
C GLY A 368 19.44 -14.58 -28.78
N THR A 369 19.27 -15.21 -27.60
CA THR A 369 19.42 -16.67 -27.46
C THR A 369 18.11 -17.40 -27.74
N PRO A 370 18.17 -18.70 -28.11
CA PRO A 370 16.96 -19.51 -28.27
C PRO A 370 16.10 -19.65 -27.01
N ALA A 371 16.67 -19.39 -25.82
CA ALA A 371 15.94 -19.47 -24.54
C ALA A 371 14.80 -18.45 -24.42
N VAL A 372 14.92 -17.29 -25.09
CA VAL A 372 13.89 -16.23 -25.04
C VAL A 372 12.93 -16.28 -26.24
N ALA A 373 13.08 -17.20 -27.17
CA ALA A 373 12.22 -17.30 -28.34
C ALA A 373 10.74 -17.51 -27.93
N GLY A 374 9.84 -16.73 -28.53
CA GLY A 374 8.41 -16.77 -28.24
C GLY A 374 8.03 -16.15 -26.88
N THR A 375 8.92 -15.43 -26.23
CA THR A 375 8.68 -14.69 -24.98
C THR A 375 8.67 -13.19 -25.21
N ALA A 376 8.28 -12.41 -24.21
CA ALA A 376 8.38 -10.94 -24.24
C ALA A 376 9.84 -10.45 -24.37
N LEU A 377 10.83 -11.28 -24.02
CA LEU A 377 12.26 -10.97 -24.06
C LEU A 377 12.91 -11.26 -25.41
N ALA A 378 12.18 -11.79 -26.40
CA ALA A 378 12.65 -12.01 -27.73
C ALA A 378 12.85 -10.69 -28.50
N GLU A 379 13.82 -10.66 -29.44
CA GLU A 379 14.11 -9.45 -30.23
C GLU A 379 12.94 -9.03 -31.13
N ASP A 380 12.16 -9.98 -31.61
CA ASP A 380 10.93 -9.75 -32.39
C ASP A 380 9.69 -9.37 -31.52
N ALA A 381 9.86 -9.32 -30.21
CA ALA A 381 8.86 -8.85 -29.26
C ALA A 381 9.34 -7.55 -28.59
N PHE A 382 9.72 -7.60 -27.29
CA PHE A 382 10.11 -6.43 -26.50
C PHE A 382 11.54 -6.55 -25.95
N GLY A 383 12.36 -7.43 -26.51
CA GLY A 383 13.70 -7.71 -26.01
C GLY A 383 14.62 -6.49 -26.01
N ASP A 384 14.48 -5.57 -26.96
CA ASP A 384 15.26 -4.34 -27.00
C ASP A 384 14.91 -3.38 -25.86
N LEU A 385 13.67 -3.43 -25.38
CA LEU A 385 13.18 -2.64 -24.27
C LEU A 385 13.52 -3.26 -22.92
N LEU A 386 13.30 -4.57 -22.79
CA LEU A 386 13.38 -5.31 -21.53
C LEU A 386 14.79 -5.85 -21.24
N LEU A 387 15.64 -5.97 -22.26
CA LEU A 387 17.05 -6.36 -22.19
C LEU A 387 17.90 -5.37 -22.99
N PRO A 388 17.91 -4.06 -22.65
CA PRO A 388 18.53 -3.05 -23.52
C PRO A 388 20.06 -3.15 -23.56
N ASP A 389 20.72 -3.40 -22.44
CA ASP A 389 22.17 -3.49 -22.29
C ASP A 389 22.54 -4.30 -21.02
N ASP A 390 23.84 -4.57 -20.84
CA ASP A 390 24.38 -5.37 -19.72
C ASP A 390 24.55 -4.58 -18.40
N HIS A 391 24.04 -3.36 -18.34
CA HIS A 391 24.04 -2.49 -17.15
C HIS A 391 22.63 -2.05 -16.75
N SER A 392 21.61 -2.74 -17.23
CA SER A 392 20.19 -2.42 -17.01
C SER A 392 19.44 -3.58 -16.37
N PRO A 393 19.86 -4.05 -15.18
CA PRO A 393 19.37 -5.29 -14.57
C PRO A 393 17.87 -5.27 -14.26
N ARG A 394 17.32 -4.10 -13.97
CA ARG A 394 15.93 -3.94 -13.52
C ARG A 394 14.98 -3.52 -14.66
N ALA A 395 15.49 -3.50 -15.93
CA ALA A 395 14.62 -3.26 -17.08
C ALA A 395 13.54 -4.35 -17.25
N VAL A 396 13.84 -5.58 -16.82
CA VAL A 396 12.94 -6.74 -16.97
C VAL A 396 11.74 -6.70 -16.02
N ASP A 397 11.82 -6.00 -14.88
CA ASP A 397 10.74 -5.96 -13.89
C ASP A 397 10.23 -4.55 -13.61
N LEU A 398 11.09 -3.55 -13.45
CA LEU A 398 10.64 -2.20 -13.07
C LEU A 398 10.08 -1.41 -14.27
N LEU A 399 10.57 -1.60 -15.50
CA LEU A 399 9.93 -0.96 -16.65
C LEU A 399 8.49 -1.45 -16.87
N PRO A 400 8.18 -2.77 -16.81
CA PRO A 400 6.80 -3.23 -16.82
C PRO A 400 5.90 -2.67 -15.70
N ILE A 401 6.44 -2.39 -14.54
CA ILE A 401 5.66 -1.76 -13.46
C ILE A 401 5.41 -0.29 -13.77
N PHE A 402 6.45 0.48 -14.08
CA PHE A 402 6.38 1.93 -14.13
C PHE A 402 6.15 2.54 -15.51
N TYR A 403 6.60 1.89 -16.60
CA TYR A 403 6.66 2.55 -17.91
C TYR A 403 5.89 1.89 -19.05
N THR A 404 5.69 0.58 -19.03
CA THR A 404 5.06 -0.09 -20.18
C THR A 404 3.78 -0.83 -19.82
N GLY A 405 3.57 -1.12 -18.54
CA GLY A 405 2.65 -2.14 -18.11
C GLY A 405 3.23 -3.55 -18.31
N VAL A 406 2.53 -4.54 -17.80
CA VAL A 406 2.93 -5.95 -17.77
C VAL A 406 2.31 -6.69 -18.96
N PRO A 407 3.10 -7.24 -19.89
CA PRO A 407 2.58 -7.97 -21.05
C PRO A 407 2.13 -9.39 -20.66
N ASN A 408 1.06 -9.88 -21.28
CA ASN A 408 0.61 -11.27 -21.13
C ASN A 408 1.43 -12.24 -22.00
N LEU A 409 2.74 -12.28 -21.77
CA LEU A 409 3.69 -13.18 -22.39
C LEU A 409 4.67 -13.71 -21.36
N ALA A 410 5.28 -14.87 -21.62
CA ALA A 410 6.37 -15.34 -20.76
C ALA A 410 7.52 -14.30 -20.79
N PRO A 411 8.20 -14.03 -19.67
CA PRO A 411 8.08 -14.65 -18.35
C PRO A 411 6.97 -14.07 -17.45
N TYR A 412 6.25 -13.03 -17.87
CA TYR A 412 5.30 -12.25 -17.05
C TYR A 412 4.01 -13.00 -16.68
N GLN A 413 3.80 -14.16 -17.24
CA GLN A 413 2.76 -15.07 -16.78
C GLN A 413 3.15 -15.63 -15.40
N LEU A 414 2.20 -15.67 -14.47
CA LEU A 414 2.47 -16.13 -13.10
C LEU A 414 3.18 -17.49 -13.10
N ALA A 415 4.15 -17.65 -12.20
CA ALA A 415 5.00 -18.84 -12.13
C ALA A 415 4.25 -20.16 -11.88
N THR A 416 3.01 -20.08 -11.35
CA THR A 416 2.13 -21.25 -11.15
C THR A 416 1.92 -22.02 -12.45
N GLY A 417 2.23 -23.33 -12.44
CA GLY A 417 2.09 -24.20 -13.60
C GLY A 417 3.28 -24.16 -14.59
N LYS A 418 4.30 -23.34 -14.35
CA LYS A 418 5.52 -23.36 -15.15
C LYS A 418 6.28 -24.68 -14.94
N PRO A 419 6.91 -25.24 -15.99
CA PRO A 419 7.81 -26.36 -15.85
C PRO A 419 8.94 -26.08 -14.86
N ASP A 420 9.32 -27.06 -14.06
CA ASP A 420 10.41 -26.92 -13.09
C ASP A 420 11.69 -26.39 -13.74
N GLY A 421 12.31 -25.40 -13.11
CA GLY A 421 13.59 -24.83 -13.52
C GLY A 421 13.57 -23.89 -14.71
N SER A 422 12.41 -23.57 -15.30
CA SER A 422 12.34 -22.65 -16.42
C SER A 422 11.45 -21.44 -16.15
N PRO A 423 12.01 -20.30 -15.68
CA PRO A 423 11.26 -19.06 -15.46
C PRO A 423 10.70 -18.47 -16.77
N LEU A 424 11.32 -18.81 -17.92
CA LEU A 424 10.91 -18.30 -19.23
C LEU A 424 9.81 -19.16 -19.89
N SER A 425 9.43 -20.29 -19.30
CA SER A 425 8.33 -21.09 -19.82
C SER A 425 6.98 -20.41 -19.58
N PRO A 426 6.00 -20.62 -20.47
CA PRO A 426 4.63 -20.21 -20.23
C PRO A 426 4.12 -20.77 -18.91
N GLY A 427 3.42 -19.94 -18.15
CA GLY A 427 2.75 -20.32 -16.93
C GLY A 427 1.27 -19.97 -16.99
N LYS A 428 0.64 -19.81 -15.82
CA LYS A 428 -0.73 -19.31 -15.75
C LYS A 428 -0.78 -17.86 -16.19
N PRO A 429 -1.64 -17.44 -17.15
CA PRO A 429 -1.92 -16.04 -17.43
C PRO A 429 -2.34 -15.32 -16.15
N PHE A 430 -1.86 -14.08 -15.95
CA PHE A 430 -2.08 -13.40 -14.68
C PHE A 430 -2.67 -12.00 -14.85
N ILE A 431 -1.90 -11.06 -15.40
CA ILE A 431 -2.38 -9.70 -15.70
C ILE A 431 -1.96 -9.32 -17.12
N ASN A 432 -2.66 -8.34 -17.66
CA ASN A 432 -2.31 -7.63 -18.87
C ASN A 432 -2.77 -6.18 -18.72
N ASN A 433 -1.84 -5.28 -18.46
CA ASN A 433 -2.07 -3.83 -18.49
C ASN A 433 -1.06 -3.13 -19.41
N PHE A 434 -0.59 -3.84 -20.43
CA PHE A 434 0.50 -3.45 -21.31
C PHE A 434 0.06 -2.41 -22.34
N LEU A 435 0.67 -1.24 -22.29
CA LEU A 435 0.69 -0.21 -23.33
C LEU A 435 2.16 0.01 -23.68
N PRO A 436 2.65 -0.38 -24.89
CA PRO A 436 4.08 -0.50 -25.18
C PRO A 436 4.80 0.82 -25.44
N THR A 437 4.38 1.89 -24.78
CA THR A 437 5.04 3.19 -24.77
C THR A 437 5.85 3.34 -23.49
N LEU A 438 7.04 3.93 -23.59
CA LEU A 438 7.86 4.29 -22.43
C LEU A 438 7.39 5.65 -21.87
N GLU A 439 6.31 5.63 -21.12
CA GLU A 439 5.67 6.83 -20.59
C GLU A 439 5.23 6.61 -19.14
N ASP A 440 5.35 7.65 -18.33
CA ASP A 440 4.80 7.67 -16.97
C ASP A 440 3.27 7.77 -17.01
N ARG A 441 2.62 6.63 -16.98
CA ARG A 441 1.16 6.51 -16.98
C ARG A 441 0.74 5.42 -16.01
N LEU A 442 -0.24 5.70 -15.18
CA LEU A 442 -0.92 4.70 -14.36
C LEU A 442 -1.81 3.84 -15.26
N ARG A 443 -1.44 2.58 -15.47
CA ARG A 443 -2.12 1.68 -16.41
C ARG A 443 -3.16 0.83 -15.72
N LEU A 444 -4.37 0.84 -16.25
CA LEU A 444 -5.52 0.10 -15.73
C LEU A 444 -6.14 -0.76 -16.83
N ASN A 445 -6.24 -2.06 -16.61
CA ASN A 445 -7.13 -2.92 -17.40
C ASN A 445 -8.53 -2.92 -16.80
N MET A 446 -9.45 -2.24 -17.47
CA MET A 446 -10.84 -2.07 -17.05
C MET A 446 -11.66 -3.36 -17.10
N ALA A 447 -11.18 -4.43 -17.78
CA ALA A 447 -11.85 -5.73 -17.81
C ALA A 447 -11.73 -6.48 -16.48
N VAL A 448 -10.69 -6.21 -15.68
CA VAL A 448 -10.49 -6.82 -14.35
C VAL A 448 -11.58 -6.34 -13.38
N PRO A 449 -12.36 -7.25 -12.77
CA PRO A 449 -13.41 -6.85 -11.82
C PRO A 449 -12.80 -6.32 -10.50
N PRO A 450 -13.48 -5.40 -9.79
CA PRO A 450 -13.00 -4.93 -8.49
C PRO A 450 -13.13 -6.02 -7.43
N THR A 451 -12.15 -6.11 -6.56
CA THR A 451 -12.20 -6.92 -5.34
C THR A 451 -13.11 -6.26 -4.31
N PRO A 452 -14.11 -6.97 -3.76
CA PRO A 452 -14.98 -6.39 -2.75
C PRO A 452 -14.19 -5.92 -1.53
N ARG A 453 -14.37 -4.67 -1.11
CA ARG A 453 -13.63 -4.05 0.01
C ARG A 453 -13.87 -4.72 1.36
N ASN A 454 -14.99 -5.41 1.53
CA ASN A 454 -15.33 -6.20 2.71
C ASN A 454 -14.93 -7.67 2.62
N SER A 455 -14.22 -8.09 1.58
CA SER A 455 -13.70 -9.45 1.44
C SER A 455 -12.57 -9.69 2.42
N ALA A 456 -12.52 -10.90 3.00
CA ALA A 456 -11.37 -11.34 3.82
C ALA A 456 -10.06 -11.48 3.00
N ASP A 457 -10.17 -11.57 1.68
CA ASP A 457 -9.04 -11.67 0.77
C ASP A 457 -8.60 -10.28 0.24
N PHE A 458 -9.29 -9.19 0.59
CA PHE A 458 -8.88 -7.83 0.21
C PHE A 458 -7.57 -7.44 0.89
N SER A 459 -6.67 -6.80 0.13
CA SER A 459 -5.38 -6.33 0.64
C SER A 459 -4.98 -5.02 -0.03
N SER A 460 -4.39 -4.11 0.73
CA SER A 460 -3.77 -2.88 0.23
C SER A 460 -2.44 -3.12 -0.53
N LEU A 461 -1.91 -4.33 -0.51
CA LEU A 461 -0.71 -4.69 -1.30
C LEU A 461 -1.01 -5.02 -2.77
N GLY A 462 -2.25 -4.87 -3.22
CA GLY A 462 -2.63 -4.99 -4.62
C GLY A 462 -2.14 -6.29 -5.28
N ILE A 463 -1.51 -6.15 -6.43
CA ILE A 463 -1.00 -7.27 -7.25
C ILE A 463 0.02 -8.15 -6.50
N ILE A 464 0.78 -7.62 -5.56
CA ILE A 464 1.73 -8.43 -4.77
C ILE A 464 0.97 -9.49 -3.95
N GLN A 465 -0.14 -9.10 -3.32
CA GLN A 465 -1.00 -10.06 -2.61
C GLN A 465 -1.69 -11.04 -3.56
N ALA A 466 -2.16 -10.58 -4.72
CA ALA A 466 -2.76 -11.45 -5.72
C ALA A 466 -1.74 -12.49 -6.24
N ALA A 467 -0.50 -12.09 -6.49
CA ALA A 467 0.57 -13.00 -6.87
C ALA A 467 0.89 -14.03 -5.77
N ALA A 468 0.94 -13.59 -4.52
CA ALA A 468 1.15 -14.50 -3.39
C ALA A 468 0.01 -15.54 -3.26
N LEU A 469 -1.25 -15.13 -3.39
CA LEU A 469 -2.40 -16.04 -3.44
C LEU A 469 -2.29 -17.02 -4.63
N GLY A 470 -1.94 -16.51 -5.81
CA GLY A 470 -1.74 -17.32 -7.01
C GLY A 470 -0.60 -18.34 -6.91
N LEU A 471 0.41 -18.08 -6.08
CA LEU A 471 1.53 -18.97 -5.86
C LEU A 471 1.27 -20.00 -4.74
N THR A 472 0.42 -19.68 -3.76
CA THR A 472 0.37 -20.44 -2.51
C THR A 472 -1.01 -20.98 -2.12
N ASP A 473 -2.10 -20.33 -2.58
CA ASP A 473 -3.45 -20.71 -2.17
C ASP A 473 -4.03 -21.78 -3.11
N PRO A 474 -4.46 -22.95 -2.59
CA PRO A 474 -5.05 -24.01 -3.41
C PRO A 474 -6.27 -23.60 -4.24
N ARG A 475 -6.97 -22.53 -3.86
CA ARG A 475 -8.06 -21.98 -4.66
C ARG A 475 -7.58 -21.41 -6.00
N PHE A 476 -6.32 -21.02 -6.08
CA PHE A 476 -5.78 -20.25 -7.22
C PHE A 476 -4.52 -20.87 -7.85
N ASN A 477 -3.82 -21.82 -7.19
CA ASN A 477 -2.54 -22.34 -7.67
C ASN A 477 -2.59 -23.75 -8.28
N THR A 478 -3.75 -24.40 -8.30
CA THR A 478 -3.91 -25.80 -8.77
C THR A 478 -4.21 -25.92 -10.26
N SER A 479 -4.50 -24.81 -10.97
CA SER A 479 -4.87 -24.80 -12.39
C SER A 479 -4.05 -23.77 -13.15
N ALA A 480 -3.60 -24.12 -14.37
CA ALA A 480 -3.01 -23.19 -15.32
C ALA A 480 -4.06 -22.37 -16.10
N VAL A 481 -5.36 -22.65 -15.93
CA VAL A 481 -6.43 -21.89 -16.55
C VAL A 481 -6.53 -20.52 -15.88
N LEU A 482 -6.74 -19.48 -16.71
CA LEU A 482 -6.98 -18.11 -16.25
C LEU A 482 -8.18 -18.07 -15.30
N GLN A 483 -7.98 -17.45 -14.15
CA GLN A 483 -9.04 -17.13 -13.21
C GLN A 483 -8.76 -15.80 -12.53
N PHE A 484 -9.82 -15.13 -12.07
CA PHE A 484 -9.68 -13.95 -11.24
C PHE A 484 -9.12 -14.34 -9.86
N ILE A 485 -8.08 -13.64 -9.44
CA ILE A 485 -7.50 -13.74 -8.09
C ILE A 485 -7.80 -12.41 -7.38
N PRO A 486 -8.28 -12.39 -6.12
CA PRO A 486 -8.49 -11.14 -5.39
C PRO A 486 -7.28 -10.23 -5.43
N ASN A 487 -7.52 -8.92 -5.56
CA ASN A 487 -6.53 -7.85 -5.69
C ASN A 487 -5.82 -7.73 -7.05
N MET A 488 -6.21 -8.45 -8.08
CA MET A 488 -5.74 -8.18 -9.45
C MET A 488 -6.15 -6.79 -9.96
N ASP A 489 -7.11 -6.14 -9.30
CA ASP A 489 -7.57 -4.76 -9.53
C ASP A 489 -6.78 -3.70 -8.73
N GLY A 490 -5.72 -4.09 -8.03
CA GLY A 490 -4.87 -3.20 -7.24
C GLY A 490 -3.56 -2.86 -7.93
N PHE A 491 -2.81 -1.90 -7.36
CA PHE A 491 -1.55 -1.42 -7.89
C PHE A 491 -0.57 -2.58 -8.23
N PRO A 492 0.10 -2.55 -9.41
CA PRO A 492 0.13 -1.54 -10.47
C PRO A 492 -0.92 -1.73 -11.60
N ASN A 493 -1.97 -2.51 -11.42
CA ASN A 493 -3.11 -2.53 -12.34
C ASN A 493 -4.13 -1.44 -11.93
N GLY A 494 -3.82 -0.19 -12.26
CA GLY A 494 -4.41 0.97 -11.65
C GLY A 494 -3.89 1.21 -10.22
N ARG A 495 -4.55 2.10 -9.49
CA ARG A 495 -4.28 2.41 -8.07
C ARG A 495 -5.60 2.72 -7.38
N ARG A 496 -5.93 1.96 -6.34
CA ARG A 496 -7.08 2.22 -5.47
C ARG A 496 -6.67 3.19 -4.37
N LEU A 497 -7.61 3.87 -3.75
CA LEU A 497 -7.32 4.76 -2.60
C LEU A 497 -6.72 4.02 -1.40
N GLU A 498 -7.02 2.72 -1.26
CA GLU A 498 -6.54 1.88 -0.18
C GLU A 498 -5.16 1.26 -0.44
N ASP A 499 -4.59 1.40 -1.64
CA ASP A 499 -3.33 0.74 -2.00
C ASP A 499 -2.14 1.38 -1.29
N ASP A 500 -1.40 0.57 -0.52
CA ASP A 500 -0.13 0.94 0.12
C ASP A 500 1.00 0.88 -0.92
N VAL A 501 1.07 1.94 -1.73
CA VAL A 501 2.06 2.01 -2.82
C VAL A 501 3.48 2.15 -2.27
N THR A 502 3.69 2.79 -1.13
CA THR A 502 5.02 2.92 -0.53
C THR A 502 5.61 1.56 -0.17
N THR A 503 4.84 0.71 0.50
CA THR A 503 5.29 -0.65 0.83
C THR A 503 5.48 -1.50 -0.42
N SER A 504 4.50 -1.48 -1.35
CA SER A 504 4.55 -2.35 -2.53
C SER A 504 5.66 -1.96 -3.52
N GLU A 505 5.96 -0.68 -3.69
CA GLU A 505 7.07 -0.23 -4.54
C GLU A 505 8.44 -0.58 -3.94
N LEU A 506 8.63 -0.40 -2.64
CA LEU A 506 9.85 -0.85 -1.96
C LEU A 506 10.05 -2.36 -2.07
N GLN A 507 8.98 -3.16 -1.94
CA GLN A 507 9.03 -4.59 -2.16
C GLN A 507 9.35 -4.94 -3.63
N ALA A 508 8.81 -4.20 -4.61
CA ALA A 508 9.13 -4.38 -6.02
C ALA A 508 10.60 -4.08 -6.31
N VAL A 509 11.14 -2.97 -5.79
CA VAL A 509 12.57 -2.62 -5.92
C VAL A 509 13.47 -3.72 -5.34
N SER A 510 13.08 -4.36 -4.24
CA SER A 510 13.82 -5.48 -3.63
C SER A 510 13.72 -6.82 -4.39
N GLY A 511 12.87 -6.91 -5.45
CA GLY A 511 12.80 -8.06 -6.34
C GLY A 511 11.58 -8.98 -6.18
N VAL A 512 10.54 -8.56 -5.45
CA VAL A 512 9.28 -9.34 -5.36
C VAL A 512 8.68 -9.63 -6.75
N ALA A 513 8.73 -8.64 -7.65
CA ALA A 513 8.24 -8.83 -9.02
C ALA A 513 9.04 -9.89 -9.79
N LEU A 514 10.37 -9.96 -9.58
CA LEU A 514 11.21 -11.02 -10.15
C LEU A 514 10.77 -12.41 -9.67
N ALA A 515 10.47 -12.56 -8.38
CA ALA A 515 9.96 -13.84 -7.84
C ALA A 515 8.60 -14.20 -8.45
N ALA A 516 7.69 -13.24 -8.63
CA ALA A 516 6.38 -13.50 -9.24
C ALA A 516 6.47 -14.00 -10.69
N ILE A 517 7.50 -13.60 -11.43
CA ILE A 517 7.76 -14.07 -12.79
C ILE A 517 8.63 -15.35 -12.85
N GLY A 518 8.98 -15.93 -11.70
CA GLY A 518 9.70 -17.20 -11.61
C GLY A 518 11.22 -17.09 -11.49
N LEU A 519 11.74 -15.89 -11.20
CA LEU A 519 13.15 -15.65 -10.88
C LEU A 519 13.29 -15.58 -9.35
N TRP A 520 13.34 -16.76 -8.74
CA TRP A 520 13.27 -16.95 -7.29
C TRP A 520 14.46 -16.33 -6.54
N TYR A 521 14.24 -15.95 -5.31
CA TYR A 521 15.29 -15.52 -4.40
C TYR A 521 16.38 -16.56 -4.27
N ASP A 522 17.64 -16.16 -4.05
CA ASP A 522 18.83 -16.97 -4.11
C ASP A 522 18.95 -18.03 -2.99
N ASP A 523 18.07 -18.00 -2.00
CA ASP A 523 17.88 -19.06 -1.00
C ASP A 523 16.87 -20.16 -1.43
N TYR A 524 16.28 -20.06 -2.65
CA TYR A 524 15.41 -21.08 -3.21
C TYR A 524 16.14 -21.92 -4.26
N THR A 525 16.05 -23.24 -4.12
CA THR A 525 16.47 -24.20 -5.14
C THR A 525 15.24 -24.89 -5.72
N VAL A 526 15.03 -24.82 -7.03
CA VAL A 526 13.91 -25.45 -7.72
C VAL A 526 13.87 -26.95 -7.42
N GLY A 527 12.69 -27.47 -7.03
CA GLY A 527 12.51 -28.86 -6.65
C GLY A 527 12.95 -29.24 -5.23
N SER A 528 13.59 -28.32 -4.47
CA SER A 528 14.01 -28.59 -3.08
C SER A 528 12.91 -28.38 -2.05
N THR A 529 11.96 -27.46 -2.33
CA THR A 529 10.80 -27.17 -1.49
C THR A 529 9.55 -27.07 -2.36
N PRO A 530 8.35 -27.40 -1.83
CA PRO A 530 7.12 -27.27 -2.62
C PRO A 530 6.67 -25.82 -2.85
N SER A 531 7.31 -24.85 -2.20
CA SER A 531 6.94 -23.43 -2.29
C SER A 531 8.19 -22.54 -2.42
N PRO A 532 8.17 -21.55 -3.32
CA PRO A 532 9.24 -20.57 -3.44
C PRO A 532 9.21 -19.49 -2.33
N LEU A 533 8.30 -19.57 -1.37
CA LEU A 533 8.23 -18.67 -0.22
C LEU A 533 9.32 -19.00 0.80
N THR A 534 10.53 -18.65 0.46
CA THR A 534 11.72 -18.83 1.28
C THR A 534 11.82 -17.77 2.39
N PRO A 535 12.72 -17.92 3.38
CA PRO A 535 12.97 -16.89 4.38
C PRO A 535 13.27 -15.50 3.81
N TYR A 536 14.04 -15.39 2.72
CA TYR A 536 14.31 -14.11 2.07
C TYR A 536 13.07 -13.51 1.44
N PHE A 537 12.31 -14.30 0.69
CA PHE A 537 11.03 -13.83 0.15
C PHE A 537 10.09 -13.35 1.26
N LEU A 538 9.95 -14.13 2.34
CA LEU A 538 9.09 -13.78 3.46
C LEU A 538 9.55 -12.50 4.18
N ASN A 539 10.85 -12.27 4.32
CA ASN A 539 11.38 -11.02 4.86
C ASN A 539 10.89 -9.81 4.03
N VAL A 540 11.03 -9.88 2.71
CA VAL A 540 10.57 -8.82 1.82
C VAL A 540 9.04 -8.69 1.86
N PHE A 541 8.33 -9.79 1.74
CA PHE A 541 6.86 -9.81 1.69
C PHE A 541 6.20 -9.31 2.99
N THR A 542 6.85 -9.47 4.13
CA THR A 542 6.35 -9.00 5.43
C THR A 542 6.89 -7.62 5.82
N PHE A 543 7.69 -6.99 4.98
CA PHE A 543 8.10 -5.61 5.17
C PHE A 543 6.89 -4.67 5.16
N THR A 544 6.95 -3.61 5.95
CA THR A 544 5.99 -2.51 5.94
C THR A 544 6.72 -1.19 6.07
N ALA A 545 6.32 -0.20 5.30
CA ALA A 545 6.79 1.18 5.44
C ALA A 545 6.28 1.87 6.72
N GLY A 546 5.42 1.19 7.49
CA GLY A 546 5.00 1.60 8.84
C GLY A 546 3.66 2.31 8.91
N VAL A 547 3.18 2.89 7.81
CA VAL A 547 1.83 3.44 7.66
C VAL A 547 1.14 2.66 6.56
N THR A 548 0.02 2.01 6.85
CA THR A 548 -0.64 1.05 5.95
C THR A 548 -2.05 1.45 5.56
N GLN A 549 -2.54 2.59 6.03
CA GLN A 549 -3.85 3.14 5.74
C GLN A 549 -3.93 4.62 6.09
N ASN A 550 -4.85 5.34 5.47
CA ASN A 550 -5.18 6.72 5.79
C ASN A 550 -5.72 6.87 7.24
N ASP A 551 -5.61 8.06 7.80
CA ASP A 551 -6.12 8.40 9.15
C ASP A 551 -7.64 8.57 9.21
N THR A 552 -8.33 8.57 8.05
CA THR A 552 -9.79 8.53 7.97
C THR A 552 -10.30 7.34 7.15
N THR A 553 -11.60 7.05 7.25
CA THR A 553 -12.26 6.04 6.41
C THR A 553 -12.64 6.64 5.06
N LEU A 554 -12.52 5.85 3.99
CA LEU A 554 -12.96 6.23 2.66
C LEU A 554 -14.47 6.03 2.48
N LYS A 555 -15.07 6.80 1.56
CA LYS A 555 -16.47 6.59 1.16
C LYS A 555 -16.59 5.37 0.24
N SER A 556 -17.65 4.59 0.39
CA SER A 556 -17.86 3.39 -0.42
C SER A 556 -18.28 3.66 -1.86
N CYS A 557 -18.81 4.87 -2.14
CA CYS A 557 -19.27 5.31 -3.45
C CYS A 557 -18.82 6.75 -3.71
N PHE A 558 -19.03 7.21 -4.96
CA PHE A 558 -18.62 8.53 -5.42
C PHE A 558 -18.95 9.68 -4.43
N PRO A 559 -17.99 10.57 -4.16
CA PRO A 559 -16.68 10.74 -4.79
C PRO A 559 -15.53 9.89 -4.18
N TYR A 560 -15.80 8.92 -3.34
CA TYR A 560 -14.91 7.95 -2.68
C TYR A 560 -14.02 8.54 -1.59
N GLU A 561 -13.55 9.76 -1.75
CA GLU A 561 -12.73 10.48 -0.77
C GLU A 561 -13.60 11.04 0.36
N GLN A 562 -13.01 11.21 1.54
CA GLN A 562 -13.69 11.67 2.74
C GLN A 562 -13.85 13.20 2.73
N THR A 563 -14.80 13.71 3.52
CA THR A 563 -14.94 15.14 3.77
C THR A 563 -13.67 15.71 4.39
N PRO A 564 -13.27 16.95 4.03
CA PRO A 564 -12.04 17.54 4.54
C PRO A 564 -12.11 17.79 6.05
N TRP A 565 -10.97 17.70 6.68
CA TRP A 565 -10.79 18.07 8.08
C TRP A 565 -11.23 19.49 8.37
N ARG A 566 -11.83 19.72 9.54
CA ARG A 566 -12.31 21.03 9.98
C ARG A 566 -11.20 21.89 10.56
N GLY A 567 -11.17 23.16 10.20
CA GLY A 567 -10.28 24.14 10.81
C GLY A 567 -10.59 24.39 12.28
N PHE A 568 -11.86 24.56 12.62
CA PHE A 568 -12.29 24.72 14.01
C PHE A 568 -12.78 23.42 14.59
N VAL A 569 -12.04 22.92 15.55
CA VAL A 569 -12.37 21.76 16.37
C VAL A 569 -12.76 22.25 17.77
N GLY A 570 -14.07 22.27 18.11
CA GLY A 570 -14.55 22.63 19.42
C GLY A 570 -14.11 21.63 20.50
N LYS A 571 -14.61 21.82 21.75
CA LYS A 571 -14.35 20.87 22.84
C LYS A 571 -14.84 19.45 22.55
N GLU A 572 -15.81 19.29 21.65
CA GLU A 572 -16.28 18.02 21.12
C GLU A 572 -15.84 17.93 19.65
N TYR A 573 -14.61 17.53 19.44
CA TYR A 573 -14.12 17.25 18.09
C TYR A 573 -14.84 16.00 17.56
N LYS A 574 -15.79 16.23 16.67
CA LYS A 574 -16.18 15.22 15.70
C LYS A 574 -15.47 15.63 14.41
N GLY A 575 -14.37 14.99 14.10
CA GLY A 575 -13.79 14.98 12.76
C GLY A 575 -14.87 14.62 11.72
N PRO A 576 -14.55 14.60 10.43
CA PRO A 576 -15.44 14.01 9.43
C PRO A 576 -15.95 12.71 10.02
N ASN A 577 -17.19 12.25 9.76
CA ASN A 577 -17.83 11.09 10.40
C ASN A 577 -16.96 9.82 10.33
N THR A 578 -15.80 9.92 10.90
CA THR A 578 -14.85 8.86 11.09
C THR A 578 -15.22 8.22 12.42
N SER A 579 -15.67 7.02 12.38
CA SER A 579 -15.25 6.09 13.39
C SER A 579 -13.72 6.11 13.33
N LEU A 580 -13.08 6.98 14.11
CA LEU A 580 -11.66 6.88 14.32
C LEU A 580 -11.45 5.47 14.83
N VAL A 581 -10.84 4.65 13.99
CA VAL A 581 -10.28 3.40 14.45
C VAL A 581 -9.26 3.78 15.49
N VAL A 582 -9.57 3.54 16.76
CA VAL A 582 -8.63 3.77 17.84
C VAL A 582 -7.34 3.06 17.47
N LYS A 583 -6.25 3.80 17.35
CA LYS A 583 -4.95 3.19 17.08
C LYS A 583 -4.51 2.48 18.35
N ILE A 584 -4.69 1.16 18.41
CA ILE A 584 -3.98 0.36 19.39
C ILE A 584 -2.50 0.38 18.99
N ARG A 585 -1.76 1.32 19.56
CA ARG A 585 -0.34 1.56 19.23
C ARG A 585 0.57 0.42 19.61
N LYS A 586 0.22 -0.30 20.66
CA LYS A 586 1.09 -1.34 21.20
C LYS A 586 0.22 -2.45 21.78
N PHE A 587 0.52 -3.67 21.40
CA PHE A 587 -0.07 -4.85 22.01
C PHE A 587 1.05 -5.79 22.44
N LEU A 588 1.19 -5.98 23.75
CA LEU A 588 2.22 -6.81 24.37
C LEU A 588 1.60 -8.02 25.05
N LEU A 589 2.35 -9.12 25.04
CA LEU A 589 2.05 -10.32 25.76
C LEU A 589 3.26 -10.69 26.63
N ARG A 590 3.02 -11.02 27.89
CA ARG A 590 4.02 -11.54 28.83
C ARG A 590 3.50 -12.78 29.54
N ILE A 591 4.35 -13.81 29.66
CA ILE A 591 4.07 -14.93 30.52
C ILE A 591 4.56 -14.57 31.92
N LEU A 592 3.64 -14.58 32.89
CA LEU A 592 3.92 -14.28 34.29
C LEU A 592 4.31 -15.53 35.06
N HIS A 593 4.85 -15.34 36.26
CA HIS A 593 5.09 -16.43 37.19
C HIS A 593 3.74 -17.15 37.50
N GLY A 594 3.73 -18.48 37.52
CA GLY A 594 2.49 -19.25 37.67
C GLY A 594 1.76 -19.55 36.36
N ASN A 595 2.41 -19.37 35.21
CA ASN A 595 1.89 -19.66 33.88
C ASN A 595 0.68 -18.82 33.43
N ASN A 596 0.41 -17.70 34.06
CA ASN A 596 -0.60 -16.74 33.60
C ASN A 596 -0.09 -15.92 32.41
N VAL A 597 -1.00 -15.44 31.53
CA VAL A 597 -0.64 -14.61 30.39
C VAL A 597 -1.21 -13.20 30.60
N GLN A 598 -0.31 -12.23 30.77
CA GLN A 598 -0.67 -10.81 30.81
C GLN A 598 -0.66 -10.23 29.40
N LEU A 599 -1.74 -9.61 29.03
CA LEU A 599 -1.94 -8.83 27.81
C LEU A 599 -1.98 -7.36 28.20
N GLN A 600 -1.20 -6.52 27.51
CA GLN A 600 -1.19 -5.07 27.72
C GLN A 600 -1.31 -4.39 26.37
N TRP A 601 -2.15 -3.35 26.27
CA TRP A 601 -2.24 -2.55 25.06
C TRP A 601 -2.32 -1.07 25.38
N GLN A 602 -1.69 -0.30 24.52
CA GLN A 602 -1.70 1.17 24.54
C GLN A 602 -2.58 1.68 23.41
N VAL A 603 -3.36 2.69 23.71
CA VAL A 603 -4.30 3.28 22.75
C VAL A 603 -4.11 4.79 22.70
N GLU A 604 -4.36 5.35 21.54
CA GLU A 604 -4.46 6.81 21.33
C GLU A 604 -5.83 7.15 20.80
N ASP A 605 -6.25 8.38 21.08
CA ASP A 605 -7.46 8.99 20.55
C ASP A 605 -8.73 8.10 20.70
N GLN A 606 -9.02 7.62 21.92
CA GLN A 606 -10.20 6.81 22.20
C GLN A 606 -11.50 7.61 21.99
N VAL A 607 -11.86 7.79 20.72
CA VAL A 607 -13.13 8.42 20.34
C VAL A 607 -14.09 7.31 19.93
N ASN A 608 -15.29 7.30 20.51
CA ASN A 608 -16.37 6.37 20.19
C ASN A 608 -16.18 4.92 20.66
N VAL A 609 -15.09 4.53 21.34
CA VAL A 609 -14.88 3.16 21.81
C VAL A 609 -15.82 2.83 22.97
N SER A 610 -16.49 1.70 22.87
CA SER A 610 -17.32 1.13 23.93
C SER A 610 -16.48 0.29 24.90
N HIS A 611 -15.75 -0.69 24.34
CA HIS A 611 -14.99 -1.65 25.13
C HIS A 611 -14.00 -2.45 24.28
N TYR A 612 -13.11 -3.18 24.94
CA TYR A 612 -12.15 -4.11 24.37
C TYR A 612 -12.53 -5.54 24.74
N GLU A 613 -12.76 -6.40 23.77
CA GLU A 613 -12.95 -7.84 23.97
C GLU A 613 -11.62 -8.58 23.81
N ILE A 614 -11.26 -9.39 24.78
CA ILE A 614 -10.06 -10.19 24.72
C ILE A 614 -10.42 -11.58 24.20
N GLU A 615 -9.78 -12.01 23.14
CA GLU A 615 -10.05 -13.28 22.50
C GLU A 615 -8.82 -14.19 22.50
N ARG A 616 -9.03 -15.48 22.72
CA ARG A 616 -8.00 -16.53 22.68
C ARG A 616 -8.37 -17.63 21.70
N SER A 617 -7.35 -18.18 21.03
CA SER A 617 -7.45 -19.37 20.19
C SER A 617 -6.32 -20.35 20.51
N THR A 618 -6.51 -21.64 20.26
CA THR A 618 -5.45 -22.67 20.32
C THR A 618 -5.06 -23.18 18.93
N ASP A 619 -5.68 -22.70 17.87
CA ASP A 619 -5.47 -23.11 16.48
C ASP A 619 -5.25 -21.92 15.53
N ALA A 620 -5.18 -20.67 16.06
CA ALA A 620 -5.08 -19.42 15.34
C ALA A 620 -6.25 -19.12 14.37
N LYS A 621 -7.31 -19.91 14.39
CA LYS A 621 -8.48 -19.77 13.51
C LYS A 621 -9.76 -19.51 14.29
N ASN A 622 -10.03 -20.32 15.29
CA ASN A 622 -11.25 -20.25 16.10
C ASN A 622 -10.97 -19.51 17.40
N TYR A 623 -11.40 -18.26 17.49
CA TYR A 623 -11.20 -17.40 18.65
C TYR A 623 -12.43 -17.41 19.54
N VAL A 624 -12.21 -17.43 20.85
CA VAL A 624 -13.24 -17.40 21.89
C VAL A 624 -12.99 -16.17 22.79
N LYS A 625 -14.02 -15.38 23.03
CA LYS A 625 -13.96 -14.26 23.97
C LYS A 625 -13.67 -14.75 25.38
N MET A 626 -12.60 -14.23 25.98
CA MET A 626 -12.13 -14.54 27.33
C MET A 626 -12.60 -13.54 28.38
N GLY A 627 -12.78 -12.30 27.97
CA GLY A 627 -13.18 -11.22 28.85
C GLY A 627 -13.39 -9.92 28.11
N GLU A 628 -13.70 -8.89 28.86
CA GLU A 628 -14.00 -7.55 28.36
C GLU A 628 -13.40 -6.51 29.29
N VAL A 629 -12.87 -5.43 28.71
CA VAL A 629 -12.37 -4.26 29.43
C VAL A 629 -13.06 -3.01 28.87
N ARG A 630 -13.78 -2.26 29.70
CA ARG A 630 -14.47 -1.03 29.26
C ARG A 630 -13.47 0.05 28.88
N ALA A 631 -13.75 0.73 27.78
CA ALA A 631 -12.99 1.90 27.38
C ALA A 631 -13.23 3.08 28.33
N ASN A 632 -12.17 3.84 28.60
CA ASN A 632 -12.23 5.06 29.39
C ASN A 632 -11.24 6.07 28.80
N SER A 633 -11.75 7.18 28.30
CA SER A 633 -10.97 8.22 27.63
C SER A 633 -9.85 8.87 28.49
N LYS A 634 -9.82 8.58 29.78
CA LYS A 634 -8.78 9.03 30.71
C LYS A 634 -7.56 8.09 30.75
N PHE A 635 -7.68 6.90 30.20
CA PHE A 635 -6.61 5.90 30.19
C PHE A 635 -6.08 5.70 28.77
N SER A 636 -4.77 5.68 28.64
CA SER A 636 -4.08 5.31 27.39
C SER A 636 -3.52 3.90 27.42
N GLU A 637 -3.61 3.20 28.54
CA GLU A 637 -3.07 1.86 28.74
C GLU A 637 -4.11 0.96 29.41
N TYR A 638 -4.20 -0.27 28.93
CA TYR A 638 -5.09 -1.30 29.43
C TYR A 638 -4.35 -2.60 29.61
N GLU A 639 -4.87 -3.44 30.49
CA GLU A 639 -4.35 -4.78 30.70
C GLU A 639 -5.44 -5.79 30.95
N TYR A 640 -5.14 -7.05 30.63
CA TYR A 640 -5.95 -8.22 30.97
C TYR A 640 -5.04 -9.40 31.24
N THR A 641 -5.39 -10.21 32.26
CA THR A 641 -4.62 -11.41 32.59
C THR A 641 -5.46 -12.68 32.38
N ASP A 642 -5.03 -13.54 31.46
CA ASP A 642 -5.56 -14.89 31.35
C ASP A 642 -4.94 -15.77 32.44
N MET A 643 -5.76 -16.16 33.38
CA MET A 643 -5.36 -16.98 34.54
C MET A 643 -5.38 -18.49 34.24
N VAL A 644 -5.95 -18.88 33.11
CA VAL A 644 -6.16 -20.30 32.74
C VAL A 644 -5.82 -20.58 31.26
N PRO A 645 -4.60 -20.23 30.81
CA PRO A 645 -4.19 -20.57 29.45
C PRO A 645 -4.05 -22.09 29.29
N VAL A 646 -4.16 -22.56 28.05
CA VAL A 646 -3.99 -24.00 27.74
C VAL A 646 -2.50 -24.32 27.69
N LEU A 647 -1.93 -24.82 28.75
CA LEU A 647 -0.48 -25.01 28.92
C LEU A 647 0.16 -25.96 27.89
N THR A 648 -0.62 -26.91 27.35
CA THR A 648 -0.14 -27.96 26.41
C THR A 648 -0.24 -27.53 24.94
N LYS A 649 -0.76 -26.33 24.65
CA LYS A 649 -0.93 -25.79 23.30
C LYS A 649 -0.35 -24.38 23.21
N ILE A 650 -0.13 -23.90 21.97
CA ILE A 650 0.12 -22.50 21.72
C ILE A 650 -1.21 -21.76 21.91
N ASN A 651 -1.18 -20.71 22.72
CA ASN A 651 -2.34 -19.84 22.92
C ASN A 651 -2.12 -18.58 22.10
N TYR A 652 -2.98 -18.29 21.15
CA TYR A 652 -2.99 -17.09 20.32
C TYR A 652 -4.00 -16.11 20.90
N TYR A 653 -3.60 -14.86 21.04
CA TYR A 653 -4.41 -13.79 21.61
C TYR A 653 -4.54 -12.64 20.65
N ARG A 654 -5.71 -12.02 20.63
CA ARG A 654 -5.97 -10.73 20.01
C ARG A 654 -6.95 -9.94 20.87
N VAL A 655 -6.91 -8.62 20.74
CA VAL A 655 -7.91 -7.73 21.35
C VAL A 655 -8.80 -7.22 20.23
N LYS A 656 -10.10 -7.33 20.43
CA LYS A 656 -11.12 -6.77 19.57
C LYS A 656 -11.61 -5.50 20.23
N GLU A 657 -11.37 -4.38 19.62
CA GLU A 657 -11.94 -3.10 20.01
C GLU A 657 -13.34 -2.97 19.41
N VAL A 658 -14.30 -2.56 20.20
CA VAL A 658 -15.70 -2.43 19.79
C VAL A 658 -16.18 -1.01 20.06
N ASP A 659 -16.68 -0.37 19.02
CA ASP A 659 -17.25 0.98 19.07
C ASP A 659 -18.67 1.00 19.64
N ASN A 660 -19.14 2.19 20.02
CA ASN A 660 -20.52 2.39 20.48
C ASN A 660 -21.57 2.13 19.40
N ASP A 661 -21.18 2.13 18.12
CA ASP A 661 -22.03 1.77 16.97
C ASP A 661 -21.97 0.28 16.59
N GLY A 662 -21.17 -0.52 17.35
CA GLY A 662 -21.02 -1.96 17.14
C GLY A 662 -19.99 -2.36 16.09
N LYS A 663 -19.32 -1.41 15.43
CA LYS A 663 -18.17 -1.72 14.57
C LYS A 663 -17.00 -2.15 15.42
N TYR A 664 -16.05 -2.87 14.82
CA TYR A 664 -14.90 -3.37 15.57
C TYR A 664 -13.68 -3.54 14.69
N ILE A 665 -12.52 -3.53 15.35
CA ILE A 665 -11.23 -3.89 14.76
C ILE A 665 -10.48 -4.85 15.66
N TYR A 666 -9.44 -5.49 15.12
CA TYR A 666 -8.58 -6.40 15.85
C TYR A 666 -7.14 -5.89 15.92
N THR A 667 -6.47 -6.21 17.04
CA THR A 667 -5.01 -6.12 17.12
C THR A 667 -4.33 -7.18 16.28
N GLN A 668 -3.02 -7.00 16.05
CA GLN A 668 -2.16 -8.12 15.65
C GLN A 668 -2.29 -9.29 16.64
N VAL A 669 -2.16 -10.52 16.14
CA VAL A 669 -2.16 -11.72 16.97
C VAL A 669 -0.82 -11.85 17.70
N ARG A 670 -0.87 -12.12 19.00
CA ARG A 670 0.30 -12.50 19.81
C ARG A 670 0.10 -13.93 20.31
N PHE A 671 1.17 -14.63 20.64
CA PHE A 671 1.06 -15.99 21.14
C PHE A 671 1.92 -16.24 22.37
N ALA A 672 1.46 -17.14 23.21
CA ALA A 672 2.18 -17.72 24.35
C ALA A 672 2.35 -19.21 24.14
N LYS A 673 3.57 -19.70 24.33
CA LYS A 673 3.91 -21.10 24.37
C LYS A 673 4.57 -21.41 25.71
N PHE A 674 4.12 -22.47 26.35
CA PHE A 674 4.66 -22.89 27.64
C PHE A 674 5.55 -24.10 27.44
N ASP A 675 6.71 -24.12 28.06
CA ASP A 675 7.61 -25.27 28.13
C ASP A 675 7.18 -26.17 29.29
N VAL A 676 5.96 -26.68 29.20
CA VAL A 676 5.45 -27.62 30.20
C VAL A 676 5.80 -29.02 29.77
N SER A 677 6.63 -29.70 30.55
CA SER A 677 6.88 -31.13 30.37
C SER A 677 5.63 -31.91 30.77
N VAL A 678 4.96 -32.50 29.77
CA VAL A 678 3.79 -33.33 30.01
C VAL A 678 4.19 -34.66 30.63
N LEU A 679 5.42 -35.17 30.32
CA LEU A 679 5.94 -36.41 30.80
C LEU A 679 7.12 -36.22 31.76
N THR A 680 7.11 -36.98 32.86
CA THR A 680 8.34 -37.32 33.59
C THR A 680 8.53 -38.84 33.57
N VAL A 681 9.78 -39.28 33.46
CA VAL A 681 10.13 -40.69 33.38
C VAL A 681 11.28 -40.96 34.34
N SER A 682 11.08 -41.92 35.24
CA SER A 682 12.09 -42.31 36.20
C SER A 682 11.96 -43.83 36.54
N PRO A 683 13.05 -44.52 36.89
CA PRO A 683 14.43 -44.04 36.81
C PRO A 683 14.94 -43.87 35.37
N ASN A 684 15.92 -43.01 35.18
CA ASN A 684 16.65 -42.92 33.92
C ASN A 684 18.14 -42.66 34.27
N PRO A 685 19.04 -43.63 34.06
CA PRO A 685 18.85 -44.92 33.38
C PRO A 685 17.95 -45.92 34.11
N ALA A 686 17.33 -46.83 33.34
CA ALA A 686 16.41 -47.88 33.80
C ALA A 686 16.96 -49.28 33.52
N THR A 687 16.62 -50.25 34.39
CA THR A 687 17.02 -51.67 34.22
C THR A 687 15.83 -52.62 34.00
N SER A 688 14.79 -52.49 34.79
CA SER A 688 13.65 -53.40 34.77
C SER A 688 12.31 -52.75 34.46
N TYR A 689 12.10 -51.55 34.95
CA TYR A 689 10.87 -50.76 34.69
C TYR A 689 11.17 -49.28 34.69
N ILE A 690 10.26 -48.52 34.10
CA ILE A 690 10.15 -47.06 34.19
C ILE A 690 8.80 -46.69 34.74
N THR A 691 8.74 -45.69 35.58
CA THR A 691 7.51 -45.01 35.97
C THR A 691 7.33 -43.80 35.08
N ILE A 692 6.25 -43.77 34.36
CA ILE A 692 5.86 -42.65 33.51
C ILE A 692 4.75 -41.88 34.23
N ASN A 693 5.00 -40.62 34.55
CA ASN A 693 3.98 -39.73 35.05
C ASN A 693 3.63 -38.70 33.95
N SER A 694 2.35 -38.44 33.80
CA SER A 694 1.82 -37.48 32.83
C SER A 694 0.91 -36.47 33.52
N THR A 695 0.95 -35.21 33.06
CA THR A 695 -0.01 -34.19 33.48
C THR A 695 -1.37 -34.32 32.77
N ILE A 696 -1.45 -35.17 31.75
CA ILE A 696 -2.68 -35.50 31.01
C ILE A 696 -3.05 -36.95 31.32
N GLU A 697 -4.33 -37.21 31.65
CA GLU A 697 -4.83 -38.56 31.91
C GLU A 697 -4.96 -39.39 30.63
N ASN A 698 -4.76 -40.69 30.76
CA ASN A 698 -5.01 -41.66 29.71
C ASN A 698 -4.24 -41.47 28.40
N VAL A 699 -3.08 -40.81 28.45
CA VAL A 699 -2.18 -40.56 27.33
C VAL A 699 -1.66 -41.88 26.76
N GLN A 700 -1.58 -42.02 25.45
CA GLN A 700 -0.88 -43.12 24.80
C GLN A 700 0.63 -42.80 24.73
N VAL A 701 1.43 -43.74 25.17
CA VAL A 701 2.88 -43.66 25.17
C VAL A 701 3.46 -44.71 24.22
N SER A 702 4.32 -44.27 23.30
CA SER A 702 5.08 -45.13 22.39
C SER A 702 6.57 -45.01 22.68
N ILE A 703 7.29 -46.11 22.74
CA ILE A 703 8.75 -46.16 22.91
C ILE A 703 9.36 -46.56 21.57
N PHE A 704 10.35 -45.78 21.13
CA PHE A 704 11.07 -45.99 19.88
C PHE A 704 12.56 -46.23 20.17
N ASP A 705 13.19 -47.12 19.43
CA ASP A 705 14.63 -47.32 19.45
C ASP A 705 15.36 -46.20 18.66
N ILE A 706 16.68 -46.26 18.62
CA ILE A 706 17.54 -45.28 17.96
C ILE A 706 17.33 -45.26 16.43
N ALA A 707 16.83 -46.36 15.83
CA ALA A 707 16.50 -46.46 14.41
C ALA A 707 15.08 -45.93 14.11
N GLY A 708 14.35 -45.44 15.11
CA GLY A 708 12.97 -44.93 14.94
C GLY A 708 11.92 -46.05 14.86
N LYS A 709 12.28 -47.31 15.14
CA LYS A 709 11.33 -48.42 15.19
C LYS A 709 10.59 -48.38 16.52
N ARG A 710 9.26 -48.44 16.46
CA ARG A 710 8.40 -48.53 17.66
C ARG A 710 8.51 -49.92 18.29
N VAL A 711 9.00 -49.96 19.53
CA VAL A 711 9.26 -51.20 20.27
C VAL A 711 8.24 -51.50 21.38
N LEU A 712 7.50 -50.46 21.82
CA LEU A 712 6.46 -50.63 22.82
C LEU A 712 5.38 -49.56 22.65
N VAL A 713 4.12 -49.93 22.88
CA VAL A 713 2.97 -48.99 22.97
C VAL A 713 2.19 -49.30 24.23
N GLN A 714 1.91 -48.29 25.03
CA GLN A 714 1.15 -48.42 26.27
C GLN A 714 0.21 -47.23 26.42
N LYS A 715 -1.08 -47.48 26.65
CA LYS A 715 -1.98 -46.45 27.13
C LYS A 715 -1.88 -46.34 28.64
N LEU A 716 -1.61 -45.17 29.16
CA LEU A 716 -1.55 -44.96 30.63
C LEU A 716 -2.96 -45.06 31.22
N ASN A 717 -3.10 -45.70 32.35
CA ASN A 717 -4.32 -45.70 33.15
C ASN A 717 -4.18 -44.63 34.24
N GLY A 718 -4.81 -43.49 34.03
CA GLY A 718 -4.65 -42.27 34.87
C GLY A 718 -3.37 -41.48 34.52
N THR A 719 -2.79 -40.82 35.51
CA THR A 719 -1.64 -39.92 35.38
C THR A 719 -0.28 -40.54 35.70
N SER A 720 -0.22 -41.77 36.19
CA SER A 720 1.03 -42.46 36.56
C SER A 720 0.94 -43.95 36.32
N GLN A 721 1.94 -44.54 35.69
CA GLN A 721 2.01 -45.97 35.46
C GLN A 721 3.43 -46.51 35.37
N GLN A 722 3.68 -47.69 35.95
CA GLN A 722 4.91 -48.44 35.72
C GLN A 722 4.83 -49.22 34.41
N VAL A 723 5.87 -49.12 33.61
CA VAL A 723 6.01 -49.85 32.33
C VAL A 723 7.27 -50.71 32.40
N PRO A 724 7.16 -52.03 32.23
CA PRO A 724 8.29 -52.94 32.22
C PRO A 724 9.12 -52.70 30.95
N VAL A 725 10.44 -52.58 31.10
CA VAL A 725 11.40 -52.40 30.01
C VAL A 725 12.51 -53.43 29.98
N SER A 726 12.44 -54.43 30.86
CA SER A 726 13.44 -55.51 30.97
C SER A 726 13.58 -56.37 29.70
N SER A 727 12.57 -56.36 28.82
CA SER A 727 12.60 -57.08 27.52
C SER A 727 13.29 -56.28 26.41
N LEU A 728 13.56 -54.98 26.63
CA LEU A 728 14.20 -54.11 25.65
C LEU A 728 15.72 -54.23 25.72
N PRO A 729 16.44 -54.33 24.60
CA PRO A 729 17.91 -54.28 24.59
C PRO A 729 18.47 -53.06 25.27
N LYS A 730 19.68 -53.16 25.81
CA LYS A 730 20.40 -51.99 26.37
C LYS A 730 20.62 -50.94 25.29
N GLY A 731 20.31 -49.67 25.59
CA GLY A 731 20.42 -48.60 24.61
C GLY A 731 19.65 -47.36 24.97
N ILE A 732 19.66 -46.38 24.02
CA ILE A 732 18.91 -45.13 24.10
C ILE A 732 17.59 -45.27 23.38
N TYR A 733 16.51 -44.89 24.04
CA TYR A 733 15.16 -44.90 23.51
C TYR A 733 14.51 -43.52 23.61
N THR A 734 13.56 -43.25 22.72
CA THR A 734 12.71 -42.07 22.77
C THR A 734 11.28 -42.48 23.13
N ILE A 735 10.77 -41.92 24.20
CA ILE A 735 9.36 -42.04 24.61
C ILE A 735 8.61 -40.86 23.98
N ILE A 736 7.52 -41.15 23.28
CA ILE A 736 6.61 -40.15 22.73
C ILE A 736 5.25 -40.34 23.39
N ALA A 737 4.69 -39.25 23.93
CA ALA A 737 3.32 -39.23 24.42
C ALA A 737 2.39 -38.58 23.39
N GLU A 738 1.23 -39.22 23.22
CA GLU A 738 0.18 -38.75 22.29
C GLU A 738 -1.16 -38.66 23.02
N ASP A 739 -1.84 -37.52 22.88
CA ASP A 739 -3.24 -37.36 23.28
C ASP A 739 -4.10 -37.23 22.01
N LYS A 740 -5.13 -38.06 21.87
CA LYS A 740 -6.02 -38.12 20.70
C LYS A 740 -5.28 -38.13 19.35
N GLY A 741 -4.15 -38.85 19.31
CA GLY A 741 -3.33 -39.03 18.11
C GLY A 741 -2.38 -37.86 17.80
N GLN A 742 -2.30 -36.86 18.67
CA GLN A 742 -1.34 -35.74 18.54
C GLN A 742 -0.21 -35.88 19.56
N LYS A 743 1.04 -35.75 19.11
CA LYS A 743 2.21 -35.75 19.99
C LYS A 743 2.14 -34.53 20.94
N VAL A 744 2.22 -34.81 22.25
CA VAL A 744 2.16 -33.79 23.32
C VAL A 744 3.49 -33.62 24.06
N ASP A 745 4.34 -34.64 24.12
CA ASP A 745 5.69 -34.58 24.71
C ASP A 745 6.58 -35.70 24.23
N SER A 746 7.90 -35.59 24.45
CA SER A 746 8.84 -36.67 24.24
C SER A 746 10.02 -36.60 25.22
N LYS A 747 10.47 -37.74 25.69
CA LYS A 747 11.63 -37.89 26.59
C LYS A 747 12.58 -38.94 26.07
N LYS A 748 13.87 -38.75 26.32
CA LYS A 748 14.90 -39.79 26.09
C LYS A 748 15.15 -40.54 27.37
N ILE A 749 15.24 -41.85 27.24
CA ILE A 749 15.60 -42.79 28.34
C ILE A 749 16.78 -43.66 27.92
N VAL A 750 17.52 -44.10 28.91
CA VAL A 750 18.60 -45.08 28.76
C VAL A 750 18.20 -46.36 29.47
N ILE A 751 18.27 -47.48 28.78
CA ILE A 751 18.07 -48.82 29.35
C ILE A 751 19.45 -49.47 29.50
N GLN A 752 19.72 -49.96 30.71
CA GLN A 752 21.01 -50.55 31.08
C GLN A 752 20.91 -52.07 31.39
#